data_2a8f8c69f87d3bcf459208aebca46902
#
_entry.id   2a8f8c69f87d3bcf459208aebca46902
#
_cell.length_a   1.000
_cell.length_b   1.000
_cell.length_c   1.000
_cell.angle_alpha   90.00
_cell.angle_beta   90.00
_cell.angle_gamma   90.00
#
_symmetry.space_group_name_H-M   'P 1'
#
loop_
_entity.id
_entity.type
_entity.pdbx_description
1 polymer ?
#
loop_
_entity_poly.entity_id
_entity_poly.type
_entity_poly.pdbx_seq_one_letter_code
_entity_poly.pdbx_strand_id
1 'polypeptide(L)'
;MRSVTFQALTSCLLLTASMQAHAQSNASTDNGGGKQGEERNVMLNAADANKPREIQIGLPSEDVNVYENGLPAVYSSSVHKLSAHWRNDASLGQTGLLSPSESAITTGNIAYSVTGFTDLGQQGFHGKLNYRVNHFGMQNFDLNFNGGIGKNWLYNAGTYQNFDPGSFKLQFTDYADRTQIYHAGLTRILNDGKGYVSVQYKHANSKNPGNFASAAPFIYVGDGSIKKVNGFDPGLNSYVPYNGAYSYRDIMTGEQKTWNFNKGSENRSHEVAFLANYRWDNGLQWKFDAKYMNVPVANYVDFGGSTIREVTAADGYTLDENGQNPYEGLIEGRRTWLHFGKVSSAMFTTELSKQMGRHAVRLGLNEWYYHLNYHSSSLQWTGTVSPYPQVLYSMATDPADPTQTAKRTQFFGFNELSPEYTKGSENKLALYLTDNWKISDKLNLYYGGRLEYYRMSADQIAQSRFSGFHIGDFNTYNRDENGNIVATVHSIQPANVTKNKLNYAATAQLTYDIVGGLGVMADGTIATRYPRISDYAGTGPTAEQYKRVTIPLVRGGIYYKNNWLDLSSMVTYIAKSNNIDQQNLTKPGTSEGKTVLLIYNIQTLGWTTTAEIKPFKNFSLHALFTYQKPVYKNYNASVTFSDGQQMSVNANNMIVKEIPQILVELDPKYNITKDLNVWLSFRYFGKTYANLQEALYFNGHWETFGGINWNVNKKLSLGASVVNFLNQKGAKGTISGSELISKADAGKYAGKYMSGSYMRPFTVEFSANFKF
;
A
#
# COMPACT_ATOMS: atom_id res chain seq x y z
N MET A 1 -32.49 -25.04 -26.62
CA MET A 1 -32.44 -23.70 -26.08
C MET A 1 -32.61 -23.66 -24.55
N ARG A 2 -31.97 -24.55 -23.78
CA ARG A 2 -32.12 -24.61 -22.30
C ARG A 2 -30.80 -24.69 -21.55
N SER A 3 -29.65 -24.49 -22.18
CA SER A 3 -28.33 -24.62 -21.48
C SER A 3 -27.49 -23.33 -21.38
N VAL A 4 -27.95 -22.24 -21.98
CA VAL A 4 -27.12 -21.01 -22.07
C VAL A 4 -27.36 -20.03 -20.89
N THR A 5 -28.54 -20.11 -20.24
CA THR A 5 -28.92 -19.17 -19.16
C THR A 5 -28.23 -19.47 -17.81
N PHE A 6 -27.69 -20.66 -17.66
CA PHE A 6 -27.12 -21.12 -16.37
C PHE A 6 -25.67 -20.73 -16.14
N GLN A 7 -24.94 -20.41 -17.20
CA GLN A 7 -23.51 -19.99 -17.06
C GLN A 7 -23.30 -18.51 -16.73
N ALA A 8 -24.30 -17.68 -16.93
CA ALA A 8 -24.15 -16.23 -16.87
C ALA A 8 -24.26 -15.63 -15.47
N LEU A 9 -25.10 -16.18 -14.58
CA LEU A 9 -25.23 -15.72 -13.18
C LEU A 9 -24.05 -16.15 -12.33
N THR A 10 -23.42 -17.22 -12.71
CA THR A 10 -22.22 -17.74 -12.08
C THR A 10 -21.04 -16.78 -12.17
N SER A 11 -21.02 -15.85 -13.11
CA SER A 11 -19.81 -15.01 -13.35
C SER A 11 -19.66 -13.81 -12.41
N CYS A 12 -20.74 -13.17 -11.95
CA CYS A 12 -20.62 -12.06 -10.96
C CYS A 12 -20.56 -12.53 -9.51
N LEU A 13 -21.14 -13.71 -9.20
CA LEU A 13 -21.11 -14.32 -7.87
C LEU A 13 -20.13 -15.49 -7.78
N LEU A 14 -19.82 -16.15 -8.88
CA LEU A 14 -18.81 -17.20 -9.01
C LEU A 14 -17.37 -16.65 -9.07
N LEU A 15 -17.15 -15.35 -9.23
CA LEU A 15 -15.85 -14.74 -8.97
C LEU A 15 -15.41 -14.92 -7.51
N THR A 16 -16.34 -15.12 -6.58
CA THR A 16 -16.00 -15.35 -5.17
C THR A 16 -15.96 -16.84 -4.77
N ALA A 17 -16.83 -17.68 -5.30
CA ALA A 17 -16.92 -19.09 -4.88
C ALA A 17 -16.22 -20.06 -5.84
N SER A 18 -16.11 -19.75 -7.12
CA SER A 18 -15.49 -20.64 -8.12
C SER A 18 -13.97 -20.51 -8.22
N MET A 19 -13.36 -19.43 -7.71
CA MET A 19 -11.91 -19.30 -7.70
C MET A 19 -11.20 -20.36 -6.86
N GLN A 20 -11.86 -20.94 -5.86
CA GLN A 20 -11.28 -22.02 -5.06
C GLN A 20 -11.62 -23.42 -5.59
N ALA A 21 -12.76 -23.62 -6.26
CA ALA A 21 -13.17 -24.92 -6.75
C ALA A 21 -12.60 -25.28 -8.14
N HIS A 22 -12.18 -24.29 -8.93
CA HIS A 22 -11.65 -24.50 -10.30
C HIS A 22 -10.11 -24.55 -10.38
N ALA A 23 -9.39 -24.29 -9.29
CA ALA A 23 -7.92 -24.40 -9.28
C ALA A 23 -7.41 -25.85 -9.45
N GLN A 24 -8.28 -26.83 -9.45
CA GLN A 24 -7.89 -28.24 -9.49
C GLN A 24 -8.53 -29.11 -10.58
N SER A 25 -9.50 -28.63 -11.33
CA SER A 25 -10.02 -29.41 -12.45
C SER A 25 -9.68 -28.72 -13.76
N ASN A 26 -8.75 -29.32 -14.48
CA ASN A 26 -8.31 -29.04 -15.83
C ASN A 26 -7.13 -28.09 -16.00
N ALA A 27 -5.95 -28.65 -15.81
CA ALA A 27 -4.79 -28.33 -16.64
C ALA A 27 -5.07 -28.79 -18.07
N SER A 28 -6.00 -28.16 -18.77
CA SER A 28 -6.11 -28.28 -20.20
C SER A 28 -6.77 -27.02 -20.77
N THR A 29 -5.95 -26.30 -21.51
CA THR A 29 -6.36 -25.49 -22.65
C THR A 29 -7.65 -24.68 -22.46
N ASP A 30 -7.59 -23.40 -22.12
CA ASP A 30 -7.97 -22.44 -23.13
C ASP A 30 -8.00 -20.98 -22.68
N ASN A 31 -7.61 -20.14 -23.61
CA ASN A 31 -8.02 -18.75 -23.86
C ASN A 31 -8.08 -17.78 -22.68
N GLY A 32 -6.91 -17.36 -22.25
CA GLY A 32 -6.61 -16.28 -21.33
C GLY A 32 -7.09 -14.86 -21.66
N GLY A 33 -8.16 -14.66 -22.42
CA GLY A 33 -8.59 -13.32 -22.85
C GLY A 33 -9.34 -12.51 -21.79
N GLY A 34 -10.18 -13.15 -20.97
CA GLY A 34 -11.01 -12.45 -19.98
C GLY A 34 -10.28 -12.22 -18.64
N LYS A 35 -9.56 -13.22 -18.16
CA LYS A 35 -8.83 -13.14 -16.87
C LYS A 35 -7.60 -12.22 -16.91
N GLN A 36 -6.90 -12.15 -18.04
CA GLN A 36 -5.78 -11.22 -18.21
C GLN A 36 -6.20 -9.74 -18.19
N GLY A 37 -7.44 -9.40 -18.51
CA GLY A 37 -7.96 -8.05 -18.45
C GLY A 37 -8.11 -7.54 -17.02
N GLU A 38 -8.69 -8.35 -16.14
CA GLU A 38 -8.85 -8.01 -14.71
C GLU A 38 -7.51 -7.98 -13.97
N GLU A 39 -6.64 -8.96 -14.19
CA GLU A 39 -5.30 -9.01 -13.65
C GLU A 39 -4.47 -7.79 -14.09
N ARG A 40 -4.56 -7.42 -15.35
CA ARG A 40 -3.85 -6.26 -15.90
C ARG A 40 -4.32 -4.95 -15.28
N ASN A 41 -5.61 -4.78 -15.07
CA ASN A 41 -6.16 -3.55 -14.50
C ASN A 41 -5.72 -3.34 -13.05
N VAL A 42 -5.63 -4.40 -12.24
CA VAL A 42 -5.16 -4.34 -10.84
C VAL A 42 -3.66 -4.06 -10.76
N MET A 43 -2.86 -4.63 -11.66
CA MET A 43 -1.40 -4.46 -11.66
C MET A 43 -0.91 -3.22 -12.41
N LEU A 44 -1.77 -2.54 -13.18
CA LEU A 44 -1.42 -1.27 -13.82
C LEU A 44 -1.47 -0.13 -12.79
N ASN A 45 -0.35 0.14 -12.16
CA ASN A 45 -0.18 1.19 -11.16
C ASN A 45 0.73 2.30 -11.70
N ALA A 46 0.21 3.51 -11.81
CA ALA A 46 0.97 4.65 -12.32
C ALA A 46 2.03 5.14 -11.33
N ALA A 47 1.81 4.93 -10.03
CA ALA A 47 2.75 5.38 -8.99
C ALA A 47 3.89 4.39 -8.77
N ASP A 48 3.60 3.09 -8.82
CA ASP A 48 4.58 2.01 -8.56
C ASP A 48 4.23 0.76 -9.36
N ALA A 49 5.04 0.46 -10.37
CA ALA A 49 4.86 -0.71 -11.23
C ALA A 49 5.04 -2.06 -10.49
N ASN A 50 5.53 -2.03 -9.26
CA ASN A 50 5.92 -3.22 -8.50
C ASN A 50 4.86 -3.71 -7.52
N LYS A 51 3.76 -2.99 -7.38
CA LYS A 51 2.65 -3.38 -6.50
C LYS A 51 1.30 -3.15 -7.17
N PRO A 52 0.25 -3.88 -6.75
CA PRO A 52 -1.09 -3.64 -7.24
C PRO A 52 -1.52 -2.19 -6.99
N ARG A 53 -2.37 -1.67 -7.87
CA ARG A 53 -3.04 -0.39 -7.62
C ARG A 53 -4.07 -0.53 -6.52
N GLU A 54 -4.31 0.54 -5.84
CA GLU A 54 -5.42 0.63 -4.92
C GLU A 54 -6.75 0.72 -5.67
N ILE A 55 -7.74 -0.02 -5.19
CA ILE A 55 -9.13 0.12 -5.62
C ILE A 55 -9.89 0.82 -4.51
N GLN A 56 -10.21 2.08 -4.73
CA GLN A 56 -10.86 2.92 -3.73
C GLN A 56 -12.30 2.50 -3.48
N ILE A 57 -12.70 2.46 -2.21
CA ILE A 57 -14.05 2.16 -1.74
C ILE A 57 -14.68 3.32 -0.97
N GLY A 58 -14.12 4.52 -1.11
CA GLY A 58 -14.59 5.72 -0.40
C GLY A 58 -14.04 5.88 1.02
N LEU A 59 -13.01 5.16 1.38
CA LEU A 59 -12.25 5.32 2.61
C LEU A 59 -10.80 5.67 2.27
N PRO A 60 -10.06 6.32 3.21
CA PRO A 60 -8.63 6.49 3.05
C PRO A 60 -7.97 5.15 2.81
N SER A 61 -6.97 5.17 1.94
CA SER A 61 -6.16 4.01 1.64
C SER A 61 -5.52 3.45 2.91
N GLU A 62 -5.71 2.16 3.09
CA GLU A 62 -4.78 1.35 3.85
C GLU A 62 -3.92 0.61 2.83
N ASP A 63 -2.80 0.02 3.27
CA ASP A 63 -1.96 -0.76 2.39
C ASP A 63 -2.75 -1.76 1.56
N VAL A 64 -2.35 -1.92 0.32
CA VAL A 64 -2.96 -2.92 -0.56
C VAL A 64 -2.81 -4.30 0.07
N ASN A 65 -3.93 -4.92 0.37
CA ASN A 65 -3.93 -6.27 0.91
C ASN A 65 -3.65 -7.27 -0.20
N VAL A 66 -2.55 -7.99 -0.06
CA VAL A 66 -2.17 -9.07 -0.96
C VAL A 66 -2.08 -10.37 -0.16
N TYR A 67 -2.72 -11.39 -0.66
CA TYR A 67 -2.72 -12.74 -0.08
C TYR A 67 -2.07 -13.71 -1.06
N GLU A 68 -1.18 -14.53 -0.56
CA GLU A 68 -0.59 -15.64 -1.31
C GLU A 68 -1.00 -16.95 -0.65
N ASN A 69 -1.65 -17.82 -1.41
CA ASN A 69 -2.23 -19.08 -0.93
C ASN A 69 -3.21 -18.89 0.25
N GLY A 70 -3.95 -17.76 0.28
CA GLY A 70 -4.90 -17.46 1.35
C GLY A 70 -4.30 -16.83 2.62
N LEU A 71 -2.98 -16.60 2.66
CA LEU A 71 -2.28 -15.97 3.78
C LEU A 71 -1.73 -14.60 3.38
N PRO A 72 -1.71 -13.59 4.28
CA PRO A 72 -1.14 -12.29 3.98
C PRO A 72 0.28 -12.40 3.43
N ALA A 73 0.59 -11.79 2.29
CA ALA A 73 1.93 -11.78 1.72
C ALA A 73 2.91 -11.07 2.66
N VAL A 74 2.47 -9.95 3.22
CA VAL A 74 3.15 -9.25 4.32
C VAL A 74 2.12 -8.91 5.38
N TYR A 75 2.54 -8.84 6.64
CA TYR A 75 1.60 -8.55 7.72
C TYR A 75 1.32 -7.06 7.88
N SER A 76 2.32 -6.24 7.89
CA SER A 76 2.20 -4.79 8.06
C SER A 76 3.24 -4.09 7.23
N SER A 77 2.83 -3.07 6.55
CA SER A 77 3.55 -2.41 5.52
C SER A 77 4.53 -1.34 5.96
N SER A 78 4.32 -0.71 7.11
CA SER A 78 5.22 0.35 7.56
C SER A 78 6.64 -0.17 7.81
N VAL A 79 6.73 -1.41 8.28
CA VAL A 79 7.99 -2.06 8.65
C VAL A 79 8.48 -2.99 7.54
N HIS A 80 7.59 -3.79 6.94
CA HIS A 80 7.93 -4.74 5.88
C HIS A 80 7.15 -4.42 4.61
N LYS A 81 7.80 -3.81 3.64
CA LYS A 81 7.15 -3.37 2.39
C LYS A 81 6.76 -4.54 1.51
N LEU A 82 5.53 -4.51 0.98
CA LEU A 82 5.01 -5.51 0.05
C LEU A 82 5.96 -5.70 -1.14
N SER A 83 6.39 -4.62 -1.77
CA SER A 83 7.29 -4.64 -2.93
C SER A 83 8.67 -5.22 -2.67
N ALA A 84 9.07 -5.40 -1.41
CA ALA A 84 10.32 -6.04 -1.06
C ALA A 84 10.22 -7.57 -0.95
N HIS A 85 9.01 -8.13 -0.89
CA HIS A 85 8.79 -9.56 -0.65
C HIS A 85 7.91 -10.24 -1.69
N TRP A 86 6.96 -9.52 -2.27
CA TRP A 86 5.99 -10.05 -3.21
C TRP A 86 6.02 -9.30 -4.54
N ARG A 87 5.91 -10.04 -5.62
CA ARG A 87 5.72 -9.56 -6.99
C ARG A 87 4.68 -10.43 -7.68
N ASN A 88 3.98 -9.87 -8.65
CA ASN A 88 3.17 -10.69 -9.57
C ASN A 88 4.10 -11.31 -10.61
N ASP A 89 4.73 -12.42 -10.25
CA ASP A 89 5.77 -13.10 -11.02
C ASP A 89 5.31 -14.45 -11.58
N ALA A 90 6.17 -15.09 -12.35
CA ALA A 90 5.88 -16.36 -13.04
C ALA A 90 5.70 -17.55 -12.08
N SER A 91 6.01 -17.41 -10.78
CA SER A 91 5.76 -18.44 -9.78
C SER A 91 4.30 -18.58 -9.40
N LEU A 92 3.49 -17.55 -9.75
CA LEU A 92 2.06 -17.58 -9.52
C LEU A 92 1.34 -18.25 -10.70
N GLY A 93 0.60 -19.30 -10.42
CA GLY A 93 -0.23 -19.98 -11.41
C GLY A 93 -1.52 -19.23 -11.70
N GLN A 94 -2.06 -18.55 -10.71
CA GLN A 94 -3.28 -17.77 -10.80
C GLN A 94 -3.22 -16.58 -9.84
N THR A 95 -3.74 -15.44 -10.30
CA THR A 95 -4.03 -14.27 -9.47
C THR A 95 -5.50 -13.90 -9.57
N GLY A 96 -6.02 -13.20 -8.60
CA GLY A 96 -7.43 -12.81 -8.55
C GLY A 96 -7.69 -11.68 -7.58
N LEU A 97 -8.96 -11.29 -7.46
CA LEU A 97 -9.41 -10.21 -6.60
C LEU A 97 -10.54 -10.69 -5.68
N LEU A 98 -10.37 -10.56 -4.37
CA LEU A 98 -11.46 -10.77 -3.41
C LEU A 98 -12.29 -9.51 -3.28
N SER A 99 -13.62 -9.67 -3.26
CA SER A 99 -14.54 -8.58 -2.96
C SER A 99 -14.42 -8.13 -1.50
N PRO A 100 -14.86 -6.92 -1.15
CA PRO A 100 -14.86 -6.45 0.24
C PRO A 100 -15.62 -7.37 1.19
N SER A 101 -16.72 -7.96 0.74
CA SER A 101 -17.55 -8.85 1.57
C SER A 101 -16.89 -10.19 1.82
N GLU A 102 -16.28 -10.79 0.82
CA GLU A 102 -15.48 -12.02 0.98
C GLU A 102 -14.24 -11.78 1.84
N SER A 103 -13.55 -10.67 1.61
CA SER A 103 -12.39 -10.27 2.40
C SER A 103 -12.77 -10.05 3.87
N ALA A 104 -13.92 -9.45 4.16
CA ALA A 104 -14.40 -9.27 5.53
C ALA A 104 -14.52 -10.58 6.31
N ILE A 105 -15.03 -11.62 5.65
CA ILE A 105 -15.23 -12.93 6.31
C ILE A 105 -13.92 -13.72 6.38
N THR A 106 -13.17 -13.81 5.31
CA THR A 106 -11.96 -14.65 5.27
C THR A 106 -10.77 -14.02 5.98
N THR A 107 -10.67 -12.69 5.99
CA THR A 107 -9.51 -11.96 6.51
C THR A 107 -9.80 -10.98 7.65
N GLY A 108 -11.08 -10.65 7.88
CA GLY A 108 -11.49 -9.64 8.85
C GLY A 108 -11.35 -8.19 8.37
N ASN A 109 -11.15 -7.95 7.07
CA ASN A 109 -10.93 -6.62 6.51
C ASN A 109 -11.90 -6.29 5.38
N ILE A 110 -12.50 -5.11 5.38
CA ILE A 110 -13.34 -4.62 4.29
C ILE A 110 -12.47 -3.84 3.30
N ALA A 111 -11.96 -4.55 2.31
CA ALA A 111 -11.21 -3.97 1.20
C ALA A 111 -11.22 -4.95 0.02
N TYR A 112 -10.98 -4.46 -1.17
CA TYR A 112 -10.54 -5.33 -2.26
C TYR A 112 -9.16 -5.88 -1.94
N SER A 113 -8.96 -7.19 -2.12
CA SER A 113 -7.70 -7.85 -1.81
C SER A 113 -7.22 -8.66 -3.00
N VAL A 114 -5.96 -8.49 -3.37
CA VAL A 114 -5.34 -9.29 -4.43
C VAL A 114 -4.97 -10.65 -3.86
N THR A 115 -5.28 -11.72 -4.59
CA THR A 115 -4.90 -13.08 -4.22
C THR A 115 -3.99 -13.68 -5.27
N GLY A 116 -2.97 -14.41 -4.84
CA GLY A 116 -2.09 -15.20 -5.70
C GLY A 116 -2.01 -16.63 -5.20
N PHE A 117 -1.89 -17.58 -6.13
CA PHE A 117 -1.71 -18.99 -5.81
C PHE A 117 -0.44 -19.50 -6.47
N THR A 118 0.41 -20.16 -5.70
CA THR A 118 1.68 -20.73 -6.18
C THR A 118 1.43 -21.77 -7.28
N ASP A 119 2.19 -21.71 -8.36
CA ASP A 119 2.25 -22.75 -9.39
C ASP A 119 3.00 -23.96 -8.83
N LEU A 120 2.26 -24.98 -8.41
CA LEU A 120 2.82 -26.18 -7.79
C LEU A 120 3.47 -27.13 -8.80
N GLY A 121 3.38 -26.81 -10.09
CA GLY A 121 3.90 -27.63 -11.19
C GLY A 121 2.91 -28.66 -11.74
N GLN A 122 3.35 -29.33 -12.79
CA GLN A 122 2.60 -30.37 -13.48
C GLN A 122 3.56 -31.42 -14.04
N GLN A 123 3.03 -32.57 -14.48
CA GLN A 123 3.85 -33.61 -15.09
C GLN A 123 4.46 -33.12 -16.42
N GLY A 124 5.65 -33.62 -16.76
CA GLY A 124 6.45 -33.11 -17.88
C GLY A 124 7.39 -31.99 -17.40
N PHE A 125 8.10 -31.39 -18.34
CA PHE A 125 8.94 -30.20 -18.08
C PHE A 125 8.28 -28.98 -18.72
N HIS A 126 8.03 -27.97 -17.92
CA HIS A 126 7.38 -26.74 -18.34
C HIS A 126 8.10 -25.53 -17.75
N GLY A 127 8.05 -24.40 -18.43
CA GLY A 127 8.61 -23.18 -17.93
C GLY A 127 8.00 -21.94 -18.55
N LYS A 128 8.18 -20.84 -17.83
CA LYS A 128 7.79 -19.49 -18.23
C LYS A 128 9.01 -18.59 -18.01
N LEU A 129 9.39 -17.83 -19.02
CA LEU A 129 10.41 -16.79 -18.92
C LEU A 129 9.78 -15.48 -19.37
N ASN A 130 9.72 -14.50 -18.49
CA ASN A 130 9.29 -13.15 -18.80
C ASN A 130 10.50 -12.22 -18.74
N TYR A 131 10.71 -11.41 -19.75
CA TYR A 131 11.72 -10.38 -19.76
C TYR A 131 11.06 -9.03 -20.06
N ARG A 132 11.34 -8.02 -19.25
CA ARG A 132 10.84 -6.66 -19.46
C ARG A 132 11.96 -5.65 -19.36
N VAL A 133 11.89 -4.62 -20.19
CA VAL A 133 12.80 -3.47 -20.19
C VAL A 133 12.00 -2.20 -20.36
N ASN A 134 12.50 -1.08 -19.83
CA ASN A 134 11.96 0.23 -20.16
C ASN A 134 13.06 1.16 -20.67
N HIS A 135 12.67 2.29 -21.23
CA HIS A 135 13.61 3.23 -21.84
C HIS A 135 14.48 3.98 -20.81
N PHE A 136 14.20 3.88 -19.52
CA PHE A 136 15.06 4.38 -18.45
C PHE A 136 16.16 3.39 -18.03
N GLY A 137 16.16 2.18 -18.58
CA GLY A 137 17.16 1.17 -18.32
C GLY A 137 16.76 0.12 -17.30
N MET A 138 15.49 0.06 -16.87
CA MET A 138 14.99 -1.07 -16.09
C MET A 138 15.14 -2.36 -16.86
N GLN A 139 15.61 -3.41 -16.18
CA GLN A 139 15.66 -4.78 -16.66
C GLN A 139 15.01 -5.68 -15.62
N ASN A 140 14.08 -6.49 -16.06
CA ASN A 140 13.38 -7.43 -15.23
C ASN A 140 13.38 -8.82 -15.87
N PHE A 141 13.88 -9.81 -15.13
CA PHE A 141 13.86 -11.22 -15.49
C PHE A 141 12.99 -11.98 -14.52
N ASP A 142 12.13 -12.81 -15.04
CA ASP A 142 11.21 -13.59 -14.25
C ASP A 142 11.10 -15.00 -14.87
N LEU A 143 11.70 -15.96 -14.21
CA LEU A 143 11.79 -17.35 -14.65
C LEU A 143 11.11 -18.25 -13.64
N ASN A 144 10.20 -19.10 -14.10
CA ASN A 144 9.69 -20.22 -13.34
C ASN A 144 9.72 -21.48 -14.22
N PHE A 145 10.20 -22.57 -13.68
CA PHE A 145 10.13 -23.88 -14.30
C PHE A 145 9.62 -24.92 -13.32
N ASN A 146 8.92 -25.91 -13.83
CA ASN A 146 8.31 -26.95 -13.04
C ASN A 146 8.27 -28.29 -13.80
N GLY A 147 8.05 -29.38 -13.08
CA GLY A 147 7.99 -30.70 -13.70
C GLY A 147 7.64 -31.80 -12.73
N GLY A 148 7.62 -33.05 -13.27
CA GLY A 148 7.38 -34.25 -12.51
C GLY A 148 8.66 -35.01 -12.17
N ILE A 149 8.73 -35.56 -10.95
CA ILE A 149 9.72 -36.52 -10.52
C ILE A 149 9.00 -37.85 -10.26
N GLY A 150 8.98 -38.72 -11.25
CA GLY A 150 8.16 -39.92 -11.22
C GLY A 150 6.65 -39.62 -11.24
N LYS A 151 5.82 -40.57 -10.81
CA LYS A 151 4.37 -40.52 -10.99
C LYS A 151 3.66 -39.49 -10.09
N ASN A 152 4.14 -39.31 -8.87
CA ASN A 152 3.37 -38.63 -7.82
C ASN A 152 4.10 -37.41 -7.20
N TRP A 153 5.24 -37.01 -7.72
CA TRP A 153 5.98 -35.88 -7.24
C TRP A 153 6.12 -34.80 -8.31
N LEU A 154 5.90 -33.57 -7.91
CA LEU A 154 6.11 -32.40 -8.74
C LEU A 154 7.12 -31.48 -8.06
N TYR A 155 7.87 -30.72 -8.85
CA TYR A 155 8.73 -29.67 -8.37
C TYR A 155 8.44 -28.36 -9.11
N ASN A 156 8.74 -27.27 -8.47
CA ASN A 156 8.77 -25.95 -9.07
C ASN A 156 9.98 -25.19 -8.53
N ALA A 157 10.61 -24.39 -9.38
CA ALA A 157 11.68 -23.48 -8.97
C ALA A 157 11.73 -22.28 -9.91
N GLY A 158 12.20 -21.15 -9.39
CA GLY A 158 12.31 -19.97 -10.22
C GLY A 158 12.97 -18.79 -9.52
N THR A 159 13.04 -17.70 -10.24
CA THR A 159 13.62 -16.46 -9.77
C THR A 159 12.99 -15.26 -10.46
N TYR A 160 12.77 -14.22 -9.68
CA TYR A 160 12.42 -12.88 -10.16
C TYR A 160 13.60 -11.94 -9.87
N GLN A 161 14.08 -11.23 -10.88
CA GLN A 161 15.21 -10.31 -10.77
C GLN A 161 14.79 -8.96 -11.35
N ASN A 162 14.82 -7.91 -10.54
CA ASN A 162 14.51 -6.55 -10.95
C ASN A 162 15.72 -5.64 -10.73
N PHE A 163 16.16 -4.97 -11.78
CA PHE A 163 17.24 -4.00 -11.80
C PHE A 163 16.71 -2.71 -12.41
N ASP A 164 16.17 -1.83 -11.55
CA ASP A 164 15.50 -0.60 -11.98
C ASP A 164 16.27 0.62 -11.50
N PRO A 165 16.91 1.40 -12.39
CA PRO A 165 17.56 2.65 -12.04
C PRO A 165 16.58 3.77 -11.67
N GLY A 166 15.27 3.56 -11.90
CA GLY A 166 14.25 4.59 -11.80
C GLY A 166 14.36 5.62 -12.94
N SER A 167 13.36 6.46 -13.08
CA SER A 167 13.38 7.54 -14.07
C SER A 167 14.28 8.71 -13.67
N PHE A 168 14.63 8.83 -12.41
CA PHE A 168 15.30 9.98 -11.78
C PHE A 168 16.80 9.76 -11.50
N LYS A 169 17.33 8.59 -11.72
CA LYS A 169 18.75 8.19 -11.59
C LYS A 169 19.44 8.73 -10.33
N LEU A 170 19.62 7.88 -9.33
CA LEU A 170 20.37 8.21 -8.13
C LEU A 170 21.87 8.34 -8.44
N GLN A 171 22.61 9.23 -7.73
CA GLN A 171 24.03 9.42 -7.96
C GLN A 171 24.93 8.45 -7.19
N PHE A 172 24.43 7.89 -6.10
CA PHE A 172 25.20 7.02 -5.20
C PHE A 172 24.97 5.52 -5.45
N THR A 173 24.07 5.16 -6.38
CA THR A 173 23.77 3.76 -6.73
C THR A 173 23.19 3.68 -8.14
N ASP A 174 23.45 2.57 -8.83
CA ASP A 174 22.92 2.31 -10.17
C ASP A 174 21.42 1.97 -10.19
N TYR A 175 20.87 1.53 -9.04
CA TYR A 175 19.50 1.05 -8.97
C TYR A 175 18.71 1.72 -7.85
N ALA A 176 17.56 2.26 -8.19
CA ALA A 176 16.53 2.71 -7.26
C ALA A 176 15.74 1.54 -6.66
N ASP A 177 15.57 0.46 -7.42
CA ASP A 177 15.00 -0.81 -6.96
C ASP A 177 15.80 -1.99 -7.50
N ARG A 178 16.47 -2.70 -6.60
CA ARG A 178 17.11 -3.98 -6.87
C ARG A 178 16.47 -5.04 -6.00
N THR A 179 15.50 -5.75 -6.57
CA THR A 179 14.78 -6.82 -5.88
C THR A 179 15.01 -8.15 -6.55
N GLN A 180 15.42 -9.13 -5.76
CA GLN A 180 15.72 -10.49 -6.17
C GLN A 180 14.92 -11.47 -5.33
N ILE A 181 14.07 -12.29 -5.97
CA ILE A 181 13.26 -13.31 -5.32
C ILE A 181 13.62 -14.66 -5.91
N TYR A 182 13.82 -15.64 -5.04
CA TYR A 182 14.08 -17.03 -5.39
C TYR A 182 13.03 -17.89 -4.70
N HIS A 183 12.53 -18.89 -5.41
CA HIS A 183 11.58 -19.83 -4.85
C HIS A 183 11.86 -21.24 -5.36
N ALA A 184 11.53 -22.23 -4.53
CA ALA A 184 11.57 -23.63 -4.86
C ALA A 184 10.54 -24.38 -4.05
N GLY A 185 9.97 -25.42 -4.63
CA GLY A 185 8.97 -26.24 -3.98
C GLY A 185 8.95 -27.67 -4.44
N LEU A 186 8.44 -28.52 -3.55
CA LEU A 186 8.23 -29.93 -3.80
C LEU A 186 6.79 -30.29 -3.39
N THR A 187 6.06 -30.92 -4.30
CA THR A 187 4.66 -31.29 -4.13
C THR A 187 4.48 -32.77 -4.32
N ARG A 188 3.81 -33.42 -3.38
CA ARG A 188 3.36 -34.82 -3.53
C ARG A 188 1.87 -34.87 -3.83
N ILE A 189 1.53 -35.53 -4.91
CA ILE A 189 0.15 -35.83 -5.28
C ILE A 189 -0.32 -37.05 -4.50
N LEU A 190 -1.51 -36.97 -3.94
CA LEU A 190 -2.11 -37.98 -3.08
C LEU A 190 -3.26 -38.67 -3.81
N ASN A 191 -3.37 -40.00 -3.61
CA ASN A 191 -4.54 -40.81 -4.01
C ASN A 191 -5.02 -40.51 -5.44
N ASP A 192 -4.12 -40.66 -6.43
CA ASP A 192 -4.39 -40.50 -7.86
C ASP A 192 -5.04 -39.13 -8.22
N GLY A 193 -4.60 -38.07 -7.53
CA GLY A 193 -5.04 -36.70 -7.82
C GLY A 193 -6.16 -36.16 -6.91
N LYS A 194 -6.62 -36.93 -5.90
CA LYS A 194 -7.62 -36.44 -4.93
C LYS A 194 -7.10 -35.31 -4.03
N GLY A 195 -5.77 -35.13 -3.96
CA GLY A 195 -5.18 -34.09 -3.16
C GLY A 195 -3.69 -33.94 -3.38
N TYR A 196 -3.11 -33.02 -2.63
CA TYR A 196 -1.67 -32.81 -2.60
C TYR A 196 -1.20 -32.31 -1.22
N VAL A 197 0.06 -32.48 -0.97
CA VAL A 197 0.83 -31.76 0.06
C VAL A 197 2.07 -31.16 -0.60
N SER A 198 2.41 -29.95 -0.21
CA SER A 198 3.49 -29.19 -0.80
C SER A 198 4.29 -28.43 0.25
N VAL A 199 5.61 -28.39 0.08
CA VAL A 199 6.50 -27.51 0.83
C VAL A 199 7.11 -26.53 -0.15
N GLN A 200 7.01 -25.25 0.16
CA GLN A 200 7.51 -24.14 -0.66
C GLN A 200 8.50 -23.32 0.16
N TYR A 201 9.57 -22.89 -0.46
CA TYR A 201 10.54 -21.98 0.11
C TYR A 201 10.65 -20.73 -0.78
N LYS A 202 10.66 -19.55 -0.16
CA LYS A 202 10.89 -18.28 -0.84
C LYS A 202 11.94 -17.48 -0.08
N HIS A 203 12.90 -16.95 -0.82
CA HIS A 203 13.87 -15.97 -0.34
C HIS A 203 13.76 -14.70 -1.17
N ALA A 204 13.59 -13.56 -0.51
CA ALA A 204 13.63 -12.26 -1.17
C ALA A 204 14.71 -11.38 -0.56
N ASN A 205 15.49 -10.74 -1.43
CA ASN A 205 16.49 -9.74 -1.09
C ASN A 205 16.20 -8.48 -1.89
N SER A 206 15.77 -7.42 -1.22
CA SER A 206 15.42 -6.16 -1.85
C SER A 206 16.27 -5.04 -1.28
N LYS A 207 16.94 -4.31 -2.17
CA LYS A 207 17.57 -3.02 -1.90
C LYS A 207 16.78 -1.95 -2.65
N ASN A 208 16.18 -1.03 -1.90
CA ASN A 208 15.26 -0.07 -2.45
C ASN A 208 15.50 1.33 -1.88
N PRO A 209 16.64 1.98 -2.25
CA PRO A 209 16.99 3.31 -1.76
C PRO A 209 16.21 4.45 -2.40
N GLY A 210 15.35 4.16 -3.37
CA GLY A 210 14.69 5.16 -4.21
C GLY A 210 13.22 5.43 -3.90
N ASN A 211 12.71 5.05 -2.75
CA ASN A 211 11.30 5.23 -2.39
C ASN A 211 10.78 6.70 -2.37
N PHE A 212 11.65 7.66 -2.58
CA PHE A 212 11.31 9.10 -2.62
C PHE A 212 11.27 9.67 -4.03
N ALA A 213 11.34 8.84 -4.99
CA ALA A 213 11.31 9.24 -6.39
C ALA A 213 10.13 10.12 -6.75
N SER A 214 9.02 9.97 -6.05
CA SER A 214 7.81 10.73 -6.29
C SER A 214 7.74 12.06 -5.52
N ALA A 215 8.67 12.33 -4.59
CA ALA A 215 8.71 13.61 -3.87
C ALA A 215 9.55 14.62 -4.67
N ALA A 216 8.99 15.80 -4.87
CA ALA A 216 9.69 16.88 -5.57
C ALA A 216 9.11 18.26 -5.23
N PRO A 217 9.91 19.34 -5.35
CA PRO A 217 9.45 20.69 -5.14
C PRO A 217 8.59 21.19 -6.31
N PHE A 218 7.64 22.05 -6.00
CA PHE A 218 6.79 22.71 -6.99
C PHE A 218 6.35 24.10 -6.50
N ILE A 219 5.81 24.91 -7.40
CA ILE A 219 5.15 26.17 -7.08
C ILE A 219 3.65 25.94 -7.15
N TYR A 220 2.93 26.17 -6.06
CA TYR A 220 1.48 26.11 -6.02
C TYR A 220 0.89 27.38 -6.64
N VAL A 221 0.05 27.24 -7.68
CA VAL A 221 -0.46 28.43 -8.42
C VAL A 221 -1.64 29.09 -7.70
N GLY A 222 -2.38 28.33 -6.89
CA GLY A 222 -3.55 28.82 -6.17
C GLY A 222 -4.89 28.34 -6.75
N ASP A 223 -4.89 27.82 -7.96
CA ASP A 223 -6.06 27.31 -8.68
C ASP A 223 -6.08 25.77 -8.81
N GLY A 224 -5.33 25.08 -7.94
CA GLY A 224 -5.16 23.63 -7.98
C GLY A 224 -4.15 23.13 -9.00
N SER A 225 -3.56 24.03 -9.79
CA SER A 225 -2.45 23.72 -10.69
C SER A 225 -1.10 23.98 -10.03
N ILE A 226 -0.05 23.44 -10.63
CA ILE A 226 1.32 23.60 -10.18
C ILE A 226 2.22 24.07 -11.32
N LYS A 227 3.31 24.75 -10.95
CA LYS A 227 4.44 25.03 -11.85
C LYS A 227 5.70 24.36 -11.30
N LYS A 228 6.57 23.92 -12.21
CA LYS A 228 7.86 23.37 -11.80
C LYS A 228 8.76 24.47 -11.21
N VAL A 229 9.59 24.09 -10.24
CA VAL A 229 10.70 24.93 -9.79
C VAL A 229 11.75 24.99 -10.88
N ASN A 230 12.37 26.15 -11.07
CA ASN A 230 13.40 26.31 -12.09
C ASN A 230 14.56 25.34 -11.85
N GLY A 231 15.02 24.69 -12.91
CA GLY A 231 16.10 23.69 -12.85
C GLY A 231 15.68 22.32 -12.31
N PHE A 232 14.43 22.10 -11.89
CA PHE A 232 13.96 20.82 -11.37
C PHE A 232 12.84 20.23 -12.25
N ASP A 233 13.08 19.05 -12.82
CA ASP A 233 12.09 18.29 -13.57
C ASP A 233 11.51 17.16 -12.73
N PRO A 234 10.25 17.29 -12.27
CA PRO A 234 9.59 16.29 -11.44
C PRO A 234 9.52 14.92 -12.12
N GLY A 235 9.83 13.87 -11.37
CA GLY A 235 9.87 12.50 -11.87
C GLY A 235 11.11 12.14 -12.70
N LEU A 236 11.89 13.11 -13.16
CA LEU A 236 13.14 12.93 -13.89
C LEU A 236 14.38 13.31 -13.05
N ASN A 237 14.21 14.16 -12.06
CA ASN A 237 15.28 14.51 -11.12
C ASN A 237 15.04 13.87 -9.77
N SER A 238 16.10 13.40 -9.14
CA SER A 238 16.05 12.88 -7.78
C SER A 238 16.03 14.01 -6.76
N TYR A 239 15.22 13.85 -5.71
CA TYR A 239 15.17 14.73 -4.55
C TYR A 239 15.73 14.04 -3.29
N VAL A 240 16.62 13.08 -3.47
CA VAL A 240 17.40 12.39 -2.45
C VAL A 240 18.81 12.99 -2.43
N PRO A 241 19.47 13.14 -1.26
CA PRO A 241 20.83 13.69 -1.19
C PRO A 241 21.80 12.98 -2.13
N TYR A 242 22.67 13.76 -2.74
CA TYR A 242 23.58 13.27 -3.79
C TYR A 242 24.53 12.18 -3.32
N ASN A 243 24.99 12.24 -2.06
CA ASN A 243 25.92 11.27 -1.48
C ASN A 243 25.25 10.04 -0.85
N GLY A 244 23.91 10.02 -0.77
CA GLY A 244 23.14 8.91 -0.19
C GLY A 244 23.40 8.63 1.29
N ALA A 245 23.89 9.61 2.06
CA ALA A 245 24.23 9.43 3.46
C ALA A 245 23.62 10.51 4.35
N TYR A 246 23.18 10.09 5.55
CA TYR A 246 22.76 10.96 6.64
C TYR A 246 23.42 10.55 7.94
N SER A 247 23.81 11.50 8.77
CA SER A 247 24.10 11.23 10.17
C SER A 247 22.82 11.31 10.99
N TYR A 248 22.68 10.47 11.99
CA TYR A 248 21.54 10.44 12.90
C TYR A 248 21.97 10.01 14.29
N ARG A 249 21.17 10.31 15.30
CA ARG A 249 21.37 9.76 16.65
C ARG A 249 20.52 8.49 16.78
N ASP A 250 21.17 7.39 17.13
CA ASP A 250 20.51 6.11 17.38
C ASP A 250 19.71 6.18 18.67
N ILE A 251 18.42 5.93 18.57
CA ILE A 251 17.54 6.01 19.74
C ILE A 251 17.82 4.93 20.81
N MET A 252 18.43 3.81 20.41
CA MET A 252 18.72 2.71 21.33
C MET A 252 20.00 2.96 22.17
N THR A 253 20.96 3.72 21.62
CA THR A 253 22.28 3.90 22.25
C THR A 253 22.64 5.34 22.55
N GLY A 254 21.94 6.31 21.95
CA GLY A 254 22.30 7.71 22.03
C GLY A 254 23.49 8.13 21.16
N GLU A 255 24.14 7.18 20.50
CA GLU A 255 25.32 7.43 19.67
C GLU A 255 24.97 8.06 18.33
N GLN A 256 25.85 8.90 17.83
CA GLN A 256 25.76 9.42 16.47
C GLN A 256 26.26 8.36 15.49
N LYS A 257 25.42 8.00 14.51
CA LYS A 257 25.68 7.01 13.47
C LYS A 257 25.41 7.61 12.10
N THR A 258 25.94 6.96 11.07
CA THR A 258 25.66 7.33 9.67
C THR A 258 24.79 6.26 9.01
N TRP A 259 23.66 6.69 8.45
CA TRP A 259 22.84 5.90 7.56
C TRP A 259 23.33 6.08 6.12
N ASN A 260 23.52 4.97 5.41
CA ASN A 260 23.85 4.99 3.98
C ASN A 260 22.73 4.28 3.22
N PHE A 261 22.06 4.99 2.32
CA PHE A 261 20.92 4.47 1.58
C PHE A 261 21.25 3.24 0.75
N ASN A 262 22.43 3.20 0.14
CA ASN A 262 22.85 2.07 -0.67
C ASN A 262 23.08 0.79 0.15
N LYS A 263 23.48 0.93 1.40
CA LYS A 263 23.76 -0.21 2.30
C LYS A 263 22.62 -0.50 3.29
N GLY A 264 21.89 0.54 3.71
CA GLY A 264 20.94 0.46 4.80
C GLY A 264 19.52 0.07 4.39
N SER A 265 19.07 0.48 3.19
CA SER A 265 17.71 0.17 2.71
C SER A 265 17.63 -1.25 2.15
N GLU A 266 17.76 -2.24 3.02
CA GLU A 266 17.77 -3.65 2.64
C GLU A 266 16.74 -4.43 3.44
N ASN A 267 15.94 -5.24 2.73
CA ASN A 267 15.02 -6.20 3.30
C ASN A 267 15.38 -7.58 2.79
N ARG A 268 15.73 -8.49 3.71
CA ARG A 268 15.97 -9.90 3.41
C ARG A 268 14.92 -10.73 4.09
N SER A 269 14.17 -11.52 3.34
CA SER A 269 13.15 -12.38 3.91
C SER A 269 13.39 -13.84 3.56
N HIS A 270 13.03 -14.70 4.50
CA HIS A 270 12.97 -16.14 4.32
C HIS A 270 11.57 -16.59 4.71
N GLU A 271 10.91 -17.29 3.81
CA GLU A 271 9.59 -17.85 4.00
C GLU A 271 9.61 -19.34 3.69
N VAL A 272 9.00 -20.11 4.56
CA VAL A 272 8.68 -21.52 4.32
C VAL A 272 7.17 -21.66 4.42
N ALA A 273 6.54 -22.24 3.39
CA ALA A 273 5.10 -22.48 3.35
C ALA A 273 4.84 -23.99 3.21
N PHE A 274 3.78 -24.45 3.87
CA PHE A 274 3.21 -25.78 3.74
C PHE A 274 1.78 -25.64 3.23
N LEU A 275 1.49 -26.28 2.09
CA LEU A 275 0.20 -26.23 1.43
C LEU A 275 -0.35 -27.64 1.31
N ALA A 276 -1.63 -27.82 1.65
CA ALA A 276 -2.30 -29.09 1.48
C ALA A 276 -3.74 -28.90 1.00
N ASN A 277 -4.19 -29.82 0.19
CA ASN A 277 -5.56 -29.87 -0.25
C ASN A 277 -5.96 -31.35 -0.44
N TYR A 278 -7.18 -31.70 -0.01
CA TYR A 278 -7.71 -33.03 -0.18
C TYR A 278 -9.22 -33.01 -0.41
N ARG A 279 -9.68 -33.75 -1.40
CA ARG A 279 -11.10 -33.92 -1.71
C ARG A 279 -11.50 -35.37 -1.55
N TRP A 280 -12.47 -35.62 -0.68
CA TRP A 280 -13.07 -36.94 -0.46
C TRP A 280 -14.14 -37.26 -1.53
N ASP A 281 -14.45 -38.56 -1.69
CA ASP A 281 -15.45 -39.02 -2.66
C ASP A 281 -16.86 -38.50 -2.38
N ASN A 282 -17.17 -38.17 -1.13
CA ASN A 282 -18.44 -37.57 -0.72
C ASN A 282 -18.52 -36.05 -1.02
N GLY A 283 -17.53 -35.49 -1.73
CA GLY A 283 -17.47 -34.10 -2.11
C GLY A 283 -16.98 -33.13 -1.04
N LEU A 284 -16.68 -33.61 0.17
CA LEU A 284 -16.02 -32.79 1.19
C LEU A 284 -14.60 -32.46 0.72
N GLN A 285 -14.20 -31.20 0.86
CA GLN A 285 -12.87 -30.73 0.56
C GLN A 285 -12.25 -30.10 1.80
N TRP A 286 -10.99 -30.42 2.05
CA TRP A 286 -10.15 -29.79 3.08
C TRP A 286 -8.99 -29.08 2.42
N LYS A 287 -8.74 -27.87 2.88
CA LYS A 287 -7.59 -27.04 2.52
C LYS A 287 -6.84 -26.63 3.77
N PHE A 288 -5.52 -26.64 3.71
CA PHE A 288 -4.65 -26.17 4.77
C PHE A 288 -3.45 -25.47 4.17
N ASP A 289 -3.27 -24.21 4.54
CA ASP A 289 -2.12 -23.40 4.13
C ASP A 289 -1.47 -22.81 5.39
N ALA A 290 -0.17 -23.01 5.55
CA ALA A 290 0.60 -22.48 6.66
C ALA A 290 1.90 -21.87 6.16
N LYS A 291 2.39 -20.84 6.84
CA LYS A 291 3.71 -20.27 6.56
C LYS A 291 4.40 -19.73 7.79
N TYR A 292 5.71 -19.77 7.74
CA TYR A 292 6.61 -19.06 8.63
C TYR A 292 7.49 -18.12 7.82
N MET A 293 7.61 -16.89 8.29
CA MET A 293 8.43 -15.87 7.65
C MET A 293 9.26 -15.11 8.68
N ASN A 294 10.51 -14.80 8.30
CA ASN A 294 11.43 -14.02 9.12
C ASN A 294 12.10 -12.95 8.26
N VAL A 295 12.02 -11.69 8.71
CA VAL A 295 12.46 -10.53 7.94
C VAL A 295 13.21 -9.56 8.85
N PRO A 296 14.53 -9.45 8.77
CA PRO A 296 15.22 -8.25 9.24
C PRO A 296 14.83 -7.06 8.35
N VAL A 297 14.58 -5.93 8.99
CA VAL A 297 14.10 -4.72 8.33
C VAL A 297 15.07 -3.58 8.57
N ALA A 298 15.46 -2.94 7.51
CA ALA A 298 16.14 -1.64 7.53
C ALA A 298 15.61 -0.81 6.37
N ASN A 299 14.87 0.23 6.65
CA ASN A 299 14.35 1.12 5.61
C ASN A 299 14.24 2.56 6.12
N TYR A 300 13.85 3.46 5.25
CA TYR A 300 13.68 4.85 5.60
C TYR A 300 12.44 5.45 4.92
N VAL A 301 11.92 6.50 5.53
CA VAL A 301 10.85 7.32 4.98
C VAL A 301 11.26 8.79 5.13
N ASP A 302 11.18 9.54 4.05
CA ASP A 302 11.52 10.96 4.02
C ASP A 302 10.28 11.80 3.69
N PHE A 303 10.10 12.88 4.43
CA PHE A 303 8.99 13.80 4.24
C PHE A 303 9.51 15.21 4.02
N GLY A 304 8.90 15.95 3.11
CA GLY A 304 9.01 17.41 3.09
C GLY A 304 8.53 17.93 4.44
N GLY A 305 9.38 18.63 5.15
CA GLY A 305 9.14 18.97 6.57
C GLY A 305 8.71 20.38 6.81
N SER A 306 9.12 21.31 5.99
CA SER A 306 8.86 22.74 6.22
C SER A 306 8.64 23.47 4.90
N THR A 307 8.34 24.75 5.02
CA THR A 307 8.18 25.64 3.89
C THR A 307 9.51 25.75 3.14
N ILE A 308 9.46 25.56 1.82
CA ILE A 308 10.56 25.94 0.92
C ILE A 308 10.68 27.46 0.97
N ARG A 309 11.90 27.96 1.24
CA ARG A 309 12.18 29.39 1.30
C ARG A 309 13.52 29.74 0.65
N GLU A 310 13.65 30.96 0.23
CA GLU A 310 14.92 31.50 -0.25
C GLU A 310 15.79 31.97 0.93
N VAL A 311 17.08 31.74 0.83
CA VAL A 311 18.10 32.18 1.80
C VAL A 311 19.24 32.88 1.10
N THR A 312 19.90 33.75 1.85
CA THR A 312 21.10 34.48 1.46
C THR A 312 22.30 34.02 2.32
N ALA A 313 23.50 34.45 2.00
CA ALA A 313 24.70 34.18 2.79
C ALA A 313 24.55 34.59 4.27
N ALA A 314 23.77 35.65 4.56
CA ALA A 314 23.53 36.15 5.91
C ALA A 314 22.72 35.16 6.77
N ASP A 315 21.97 34.21 6.17
CA ASP A 315 21.24 33.16 6.89
C ASP A 315 22.18 32.09 7.49
N GLY A 316 23.46 32.08 7.10
CA GLY A 316 24.51 31.28 7.73
C GLY A 316 24.53 29.81 7.27
N TYR A 317 23.82 29.42 6.23
CA TYR A 317 23.89 28.10 5.63
C TYR A 317 25.12 27.97 4.75
N THR A 318 25.80 26.82 4.82
CA THR A 318 26.99 26.53 4.00
C THR A 318 26.96 25.13 3.41
N LEU A 319 27.70 24.95 2.30
CA LEU A 319 27.86 23.66 1.65
C LEU A 319 28.96 22.81 2.31
N ASP A 320 29.76 23.40 3.17
CA ASP A 320 30.88 22.73 3.86
C ASP A 320 30.86 23.02 5.38
N GLU A 321 31.52 22.13 6.14
CA GLU A 321 31.61 22.21 7.58
C GLU A 321 32.47 23.42 8.07
N ASN A 322 33.42 23.86 7.26
CA ASN A 322 34.32 24.96 7.60
C ASN A 322 33.67 26.33 7.40
N GLY A 323 32.52 26.40 6.74
CA GLY A 323 31.81 27.66 6.49
C GLY A 323 32.41 28.52 5.39
N GLN A 324 33.24 27.94 4.53
CA GLN A 324 33.92 28.68 3.46
C GLN A 324 33.08 28.85 2.20
N ASN A 325 32.05 27.97 2.01
CA ASN A 325 31.16 28.03 0.89
C ASN A 325 29.73 28.37 1.36
N PRO A 326 29.40 29.64 1.56
CA PRO A 326 28.04 30.07 1.91
C PRO A 326 27.08 29.70 0.80
N TYR A 327 25.87 29.29 1.21
CA TYR A 327 24.81 28.92 0.27
C TYR A 327 23.76 30.02 0.14
N GLU A 328 23.43 30.34 -1.07
CA GLU A 328 22.33 31.24 -1.44
C GLU A 328 21.37 30.51 -2.38
N GLY A 329 20.05 30.64 -2.16
CA GLY A 329 19.02 30.03 -2.97
C GLY A 329 17.92 29.37 -2.16
N LEU A 330 17.19 28.47 -2.79
CA LEU A 330 16.05 27.79 -2.15
C LEU A 330 16.53 26.64 -1.25
N ILE A 331 15.97 26.59 -0.04
CA ILE A 331 16.17 25.51 0.92
C ILE A 331 14.84 24.90 1.36
N GLU A 332 14.88 23.64 1.76
CA GLU A 332 13.78 22.94 2.45
C GLU A 332 14.29 22.24 3.71
N GLY A 333 13.58 22.44 4.83
CA GLY A 333 13.73 21.60 6.01
C GLY A 333 12.99 20.29 5.81
N ARG A 334 13.67 19.17 6.02
CA ARG A 334 13.13 17.83 5.75
C ARG A 334 13.22 16.96 7.00
N ARG A 335 12.38 15.92 7.02
CA ARG A 335 12.35 14.92 8.09
C ARG A 335 12.56 13.54 7.50
N THR A 336 13.48 12.79 8.07
CA THR A 336 13.72 11.41 7.66
C THR A 336 13.56 10.49 8.87
N TRP A 337 12.80 9.42 8.70
CA TRP A 337 12.69 8.33 9.66
C TRP A 337 13.45 7.12 9.16
N LEU A 338 14.31 6.61 10.03
CA LEU A 338 15.10 5.42 9.80
C LEU A 338 14.49 4.29 10.62
N HIS A 339 14.03 3.26 9.96
CA HIS A 339 13.33 2.14 10.55
C HIS A 339 14.24 0.93 10.64
N PHE A 340 14.38 0.38 11.84
CA PHE A 340 15.20 -0.79 12.13
C PHE A 340 14.37 -1.85 12.84
N GLY A 341 14.67 -3.11 12.58
CA GLY A 341 14.06 -4.15 13.36
C GLY A 341 14.02 -5.50 12.70
N LYS A 342 13.13 -6.31 13.24
CA LYS A 342 12.87 -7.67 12.77
C LYS A 342 11.39 -7.99 12.89
N VAL A 343 10.87 -8.56 11.82
CA VAL A 343 9.52 -9.10 11.76
C VAL A 343 9.61 -10.62 11.65
N SER A 344 8.83 -11.32 12.48
CA SER A 344 8.63 -12.76 12.34
C SER A 344 7.14 -13.05 12.37
N SER A 345 6.66 -13.94 11.51
CA SER A 345 5.27 -14.36 11.50
C SER A 345 5.12 -15.85 11.30
N ALA A 346 4.15 -16.44 12.00
CA ALA A 346 3.70 -17.81 11.81
C ALA A 346 2.18 -17.77 11.62
N MET A 347 1.70 -18.26 10.50
CA MET A 347 0.31 -18.14 10.12
C MET A 347 -0.20 -19.44 9.55
N PHE A 348 -1.47 -19.76 9.78
CA PHE A 348 -2.15 -20.79 9.02
C PHE A 348 -3.61 -20.44 8.74
N THR A 349 -4.15 -21.05 7.72
CA THR A 349 -5.58 -21.11 7.41
C THR A 349 -5.95 -22.55 7.09
N THR A 350 -7.04 -23.04 7.68
CA THR A 350 -7.64 -24.31 7.30
C THR A 350 -9.13 -24.11 6.99
N GLU A 351 -9.61 -24.78 5.96
CA GLU A 351 -10.99 -24.67 5.50
C GLU A 351 -11.56 -26.03 5.11
N LEU A 352 -12.76 -26.28 5.55
CA LEU A 352 -13.61 -27.38 5.10
C LEU A 352 -14.71 -26.80 4.24
N SER A 353 -14.92 -27.34 3.04
CA SER A 353 -15.97 -26.92 2.12
C SER A 353 -16.73 -28.10 1.53
N LYS A 354 -18.03 -27.91 1.34
CA LYS A 354 -18.89 -28.92 0.75
C LYS A 354 -20.10 -28.31 0.04
N GLN A 355 -20.41 -28.85 -1.15
CA GLN A 355 -21.67 -28.61 -1.81
C GLN A 355 -22.72 -29.60 -1.28
N MET A 356 -23.84 -29.07 -0.75
CA MET A 356 -24.94 -29.85 -0.20
C MET A 356 -26.26 -29.38 -0.86
N GLY A 357 -26.65 -30.02 -1.94
CA GLY A 357 -27.81 -29.61 -2.71
C GLY A 357 -27.66 -28.16 -3.22
N ARG A 358 -28.51 -27.25 -2.72
CA ARG A 358 -28.51 -25.83 -3.08
C ARG A 358 -27.58 -24.97 -2.22
N HIS A 359 -26.86 -25.55 -1.30
CA HIS A 359 -25.95 -24.87 -0.36
C HIS A 359 -24.49 -25.17 -0.70
N ALA A 360 -23.63 -24.14 -0.71
CA ALA A 360 -22.19 -24.28 -0.79
C ALA A 360 -21.56 -23.73 0.50
N VAL A 361 -21.35 -24.63 1.46
CA VAL A 361 -20.91 -24.26 2.82
C VAL A 361 -19.40 -24.31 2.93
N ARG A 362 -18.82 -23.32 3.60
CA ARG A 362 -17.40 -23.29 3.98
C ARG A 362 -17.26 -22.96 5.47
N LEU A 363 -16.46 -23.75 6.18
CA LEU A 363 -16.07 -23.51 7.56
C LEU A 363 -14.56 -23.36 7.60
N GLY A 364 -14.07 -22.24 8.09
CA GLY A 364 -12.65 -21.95 8.14
C GLY A 364 -12.16 -21.50 9.50
N LEU A 365 -10.91 -21.80 9.76
CA LEU A 365 -10.16 -21.36 10.93
C LEU A 365 -8.85 -20.76 10.46
N ASN A 366 -8.53 -19.55 10.93
CA ASN A 366 -7.21 -18.97 10.74
C ASN A 366 -6.56 -18.56 12.06
N GLU A 367 -5.24 -18.70 12.11
CA GLU A 367 -4.42 -18.13 13.17
C GLU A 367 -3.23 -17.42 12.55
N TRP A 368 -3.07 -16.15 12.91
CA TRP A 368 -1.99 -15.30 12.43
C TRP A 368 -1.24 -14.74 13.63
N TYR A 369 -0.08 -15.29 13.88
CA TYR A 369 0.86 -14.81 14.89
C TYR A 369 1.92 -13.94 14.24
N TYR A 370 2.18 -12.80 14.85
CA TYR A 370 3.12 -11.81 14.39
C TYR A 370 3.96 -11.28 15.55
N HIS A 371 5.27 -11.28 15.38
CA HIS A 371 6.20 -10.72 16.34
C HIS A 371 6.97 -9.58 15.69
N LEU A 372 7.01 -8.45 16.37
CA LEU A 372 7.70 -7.23 15.97
C LEU A 372 8.74 -6.87 17.01
N ASN A 373 9.99 -6.66 16.56
CA ASN A 373 11.01 -5.94 17.31
C ASN A 373 11.43 -4.78 16.41
N TYR A 374 11.04 -3.56 16.78
CA TYR A 374 11.10 -2.41 15.91
C TYR A 374 11.45 -1.16 16.68
N HIS A 375 12.31 -0.34 16.09
CA HIS A 375 12.52 1.03 16.53
C HIS A 375 12.77 1.93 15.32
N SER A 376 12.49 3.21 15.47
CA SER A 376 12.85 4.22 14.49
C SER A 376 13.70 5.31 15.12
N SER A 377 14.71 5.76 14.41
CA SER A 377 15.41 6.98 14.69
C SER A 377 15.03 8.03 13.66
N SER A 378 14.77 9.23 14.09
CA SER A 378 14.38 10.31 13.20
C SER A 378 15.39 11.43 13.22
N LEU A 379 15.50 12.13 12.11
CA LEU A 379 16.35 13.28 11.98
C LEU A 379 15.67 14.39 11.19
N GLN A 380 16.05 15.62 11.51
CA GLN A 380 15.74 16.79 10.69
C GLN A 380 17.02 17.28 10.03
N TRP A 381 16.91 17.71 8.80
CA TRP A 381 18.02 18.28 8.03
C TRP A 381 17.50 19.34 7.08
N THR A 382 18.37 20.24 6.66
CA THR A 382 18.06 21.25 5.65
C THR A 382 18.83 20.92 4.38
N GLY A 383 18.14 20.90 3.26
CA GLY A 383 18.74 20.65 1.96
C GLY A 383 18.51 21.76 0.95
N THR A 384 19.36 21.80 -0.07
CA THR A 384 19.14 22.64 -1.24
C THR A 384 17.91 22.15 -2.02
N VAL A 385 17.16 23.06 -2.63
CA VAL A 385 16.08 22.71 -3.53
C VAL A 385 16.63 22.63 -4.96
N SER A 386 17.21 21.49 -5.27
CA SER A 386 17.90 21.24 -6.54
C SER A 386 17.82 19.75 -6.89
N PRO A 387 18.05 19.35 -8.15
CA PRO A 387 18.33 17.96 -8.47
C PRO A 387 19.50 17.46 -7.63
N TYR A 388 19.31 16.31 -6.93
CA TYR A 388 20.29 15.76 -6.01
C TYR A 388 20.67 16.74 -4.89
N PRO A 389 19.75 17.03 -3.96
CA PRO A 389 19.94 18.06 -2.97
C PRO A 389 21.18 17.79 -2.09
N GLN A 390 21.91 18.84 -1.78
CA GLN A 390 23.00 18.79 -0.82
C GLN A 390 22.47 19.12 0.57
N VAL A 391 22.86 18.33 1.56
CA VAL A 391 22.57 18.62 2.97
C VAL A 391 23.45 19.77 3.42
N LEU A 392 22.81 20.82 3.90
CA LEU A 392 23.49 22.06 4.29
C LEU A 392 23.96 22.02 5.73
N TYR A 393 25.04 22.74 6.01
CA TYR A 393 25.55 23.00 7.34
C TYR A 393 25.02 24.33 7.87
N SER A 394 24.75 24.40 9.18
CA SER A 394 24.49 25.65 9.87
C SER A 394 25.02 25.56 11.29
N MET A 395 25.12 26.71 11.97
CA MET A 395 25.57 26.76 13.37
C MET A 395 24.49 26.25 14.29
N ALA A 396 24.81 25.26 15.10
CA ALA A 396 23.94 24.73 16.14
C ALA A 396 24.74 24.27 17.35
N THR A 397 24.12 24.37 18.51
CA THR A 397 24.62 23.78 19.76
C THR A 397 24.03 22.39 19.91
N ASP A 398 24.81 21.41 20.33
CA ASP A 398 24.28 20.08 20.65
C ASP A 398 23.29 20.23 21.83
N PRO A 399 21.99 19.95 21.61
CA PRO A 399 21.04 20.08 22.71
C PRO A 399 21.27 19.07 23.85
N ALA A 400 22.08 18.03 23.61
CA ALA A 400 22.51 17.10 24.65
C ALA A 400 23.61 17.70 25.56
N ASP A 401 24.37 18.66 25.06
CA ASP A 401 25.43 19.29 25.81
C ASP A 401 25.53 20.79 25.45
N PRO A 402 24.72 21.65 26.07
CA PRO A 402 24.73 23.08 25.81
C PRO A 402 26.00 23.77 26.36
N THR A 403 26.91 23.03 27.01
CA THR A 403 28.21 23.56 27.40
C THR A 403 29.16 23.66 26.22
N GLN A 404 28.93 22.88 25.19
CA GLN A 404 29.72 22.95 23.99
C GLN A 404 29.44 24.23 23.21
N THR A 405 30.48 24.77 22.64
CA THR A 405 30.35 25.88 21.68
C THR A 405 29.54 25.43 20.48
N ALA A 406 28.68 26.31 19.97
CA ALA A 406 27.97 26.05 18.74
C ALA A 406 28.99 25.71 17.63
N LYS A 407 28.71 24.62 16.91
CA LYS A 407 29.50 24.15 15.77
C LYS A 407 28.67 24.06 14.52
N ARG A 408 29.32 24.10 13.36
CA ARG A 408 28.63 23.82 12.12
C ARG A 408 28.24 22.34 12.04
N THR A 409 26.99 22.11 11.76
CA THR A 409 26.44 20.76 11.64
C THR A 409 25.38 20.70 10.56
N GLN A 410 25.19 19.52 9.98
CA GLN A 410 24.12 19.26 9.03
C GLN A 410 22.78 18.97 9.70
N PHE A 411 22.71 18.87 11.04
CA PHE A 411 21.55 18.38 11.75
C PHE A 411 20.99 19.44 12.69
N PHE A 412 19.66 19.59 12.56
CA PHE A 412 18.87 20.39 13.45
C PHE A 412 17.91 19.50 14.24
N GLY A 413 17.81 19.77 15.55
CA GLY A 413 16.77 19.25 16.39
C GLY A 413 16.71 17.72 16.46
N PHE A 414 17.54 17.15 17.27
CA PHE A 414 17.42 15.74 17.67
C PHE A 414 16.09 15.44 18.36
N ASN A 415 15.20 16.41 18.56
CA ASN A 415 14.31 16.41 19.71
C ASN A 415 12.85 16.53 19.37
N GLU A 416 12.46 16.77 18.12
CA GLU A 416 11.07 17.10 17.83
C GLU A 416 10.27 15.94 17.27
N LEU A 417 10.92 14.86 16.87
CA LEU A 417 10.24 13.70 16.34
C LEU A 417 10.23 12.59 17.37
N SER A 418 9.04 12.13 17.67
CA SER A 418 8.84 11.00 18.58
C SER A 418 9.54 9.77 18.03
N PRO A 419 10.53 9.22 18.74
CA PRO A 419 11.08 7.95 18.37
C PRO A 419 10.02 6.87 18.57
N GLU A 420 10.02 5.91 17.69
CA GLU A 420 9.14 4.77 17.78
C GLU A 420 9.91 3.59 18.35
N TYR A 421 9.33 2.93 19.33
CA TYR A 421 9.84 1.68 19.87
C TYR A 421 8.68 0.75 20.15
N THR A 422 8.76 -0.45 19.60
CA THR A 422 7.78 -1.50 19.84
C THR A 422 8.46 -2.87 19.80
N LYS A 423 8.33 -3.64 20.87
CA LYS A 423 8.79 -5.03 20.94
C LYS A 423 7.66 -5.88 21.51
N GLY A 424 7.09 -6.75 20.71
CA GLY A 424 5.97 -7.55 21.17
C GLY A 424 5.36 -8.43 20.11
N SER A 425 4.19 -8.95 20.40
CA SER A 425 3.47 -9.85 19.53
C SER A 425 1.98 -9.54 19.43
N GLU A 426 1.43 -9.92 18.32
CA GLU A 426 0.01 -9.88 18.02
C GLU A 426 -0.44 -11.25 17.54
N ASN A 427 -1.57 -11.72 18.02
CA ASN A 427 -2.19 -12.96 17.60
C ASN A 427 -3.66 -12.75 17.24
N LYS A 428 -4.10 -13.34 16.14
CA LYS A 428 -5.48 -13.35 15.64
C LYS A 428 -5.90 -14.77 15.38
N LEU A 429 -6.77 -15.28 16.25
CA LEU A 429 -7.40 -16.58 16.06
C LEU A 429 -8.86 -16.37 15.63
N ALA A 430 -9.24 -16.84 14.47
CA ALA A 430 -10.57 -16.60 13.93
C ALA A 430 -11.23 -17.84 13.37
N LEU A 431 -12.52 -17.97 13.66
CA LEU A 431 -13.43 -18.95 13.07
C LEU A 431 -14.40 -18.22 12.14
N TYR A 432 -14.65 -18.76 10.94
CA TYR A 432 -15.66 -18.24 10.03
C TYR A 432 -16.46 -19.33 9.35
N LEU A 433 -17.69 -18.97 9.00
CA LEU A 433 -18.62 -19.79 8.26
C LEU A 433 -19.23 -18.97 7.14
N THR A 434 -19.32 -19.54 5.93
CA THR A 434 -20.06 -18.96 4.82
C THR A 434 -20.95 -19.99 4.17
N ASP A 435 -22.06 -19.54 3.59
CA ASP A 435 -22.92 -20.36 2.75
C ASP A 435 -23.37 -19.54 1.52
N ASN A 436 -23.30 -20.16 0.37
CA ASN A 436 -23.91 -19.65 -0.86
C ASN A 436 -25.15 -20.48 -1.15
N TRP A 437 -26.32 -19.94 -0.79
CA TRP A 437 -27.61 -20.61 -0.88
C TRP A 437 -28.39 -20.20 -2.13
N LYS A 438 -28.53 -21.12 -3.07
CA LYS A 438 -29.42 -20.97 -4.24
C LYS A 438 -30.86 -21.23 -3.80
N ILE A 439 -31.56 -20.21 -3.27
CA ILE A 439 -32.93 -20.33 -2.79
C ILE A 439 -33.85 -20.79 -3.92
N SER A 440 -33.67 -20.21 -5.11
CA SER A 440 -34.33 -20.61 -6.34
C SER A 440 -33.38 -20.42 -7.54
N ASP A 441 -33.86 -20.73 -8.75
CA ASP A 441 -33.07 -20.45 -9.97
C ASP A 441 -32.88 -18.96 -10.25
N LYS A 442 -33.69 -18.09 -9.60
CA LYS A 442 -33.64 -16.63 -9.72
C LYS A 442 -33.11 -15.94 -8.51
N LEU A 443 -33.09 -16.58 -7.36
CA LEU A 443 -32.75 -15.96 -6.08
C LEU A 443 -31.57 -16.67 -5.44
N ASN A 444 -30.48 -15.94 -5.26
CA ASN A 444 -29.30 -16.41 -4.57
C ASN A 444 -28.95 -15.52 -3.37
N LEU A 445 -28.60 -16.14 -2.27
CA LEU A 445 -28.15 -15.51 -1.02
C LEU A 445 -26.78 -16.06 -0.64
N TYR A 446 -25.77 -15.20 -0.64
CA TYR A 446 -24.50 -15.48 0.01
C TYR A 446 -24.49 -14.81 1.38
N TYR A 447 -24.18 -15.55 2.44
CA TYR A 447 -24.06 -15.00 3.78
C TYR A 447 -22.95 -15.68 4.55
N GLY A 448 -22.47 -14.97 5.56
CA GLY A 448 -21.41 -15.51 6.41
C GLY A 448 -21.12 -14.67 7.63
N GLY A 449 -20.38 -15.29 8.55
CA GLY A 449 -19.94 -14.66 9.77
C GLY A 449 -18.53 -15.08 10.14
N ARG A 450 -17.82 -14.19 10.81
CA ARG A 450 -16.48 -14.38 11.38
C ARG A 450 -16.48 -13.92 12.82
N LEU A 451 -15.81 -14.69 13.68
CA LEU A 451 -15.49 -14.31 15.04
C LEU A 451 -13.98 -14.43 15.23
N GLU A 452 -13.33 -13.39 15.74
CA GLU A 452 -11.89 -13.32 15.89
C GLU A 452 -11.49 -12.91 17.29
N TYR A 453 -10.72 -13.75 17.95
CA TYR A 453 -10.02 -13.39 19.19
C TYR A 453 -8.70 -12.71 18.83
N TYR A 454 -8.56 -11.48 19.26
CA TYR A 454 -7.39 -10.63 19.05
C TYR A 454 -6.64 -10.45 20.37
N ARG A 455 -5.35 -10.78 20.38
CA ARG A 455 -4.45 -10.52 21.50
C ARG A 455 -3.23 -9.75 21.02
N MET A 456 -2.88 -8.70 21.73
CA MET A 456 -1.65 -7.95 21.54
C MET A 456 -0.95 -7.81 22.90
N SER A 457 0.38 -7.96 22.91
CA SER A 457 1.23 -7.68 24.07
C SER A 457 2.54 -7.13 23.58
N ALA A 458 2.88 -5.91 23.97
CA ALA A 458 4.09 -5.24 23.50
C ALA A 458 4.63 -4.26 24.56
N ASP A 459 5.94 -4.14 24.60
CA ASP A 459 6.65 -3.05 25.25
C ASP A 459 6.75 -1.90 24.24
N GLN A 460 6.21 -0.76 24.60
CA GLN A 460 6.10 0.40 23.71
C GLN A 460 6.50 1.68 24.44
N ILE A 461 7.03 2.63 23.71
CA ILE A 461 7.15 4.01 24.20
C ILE A 461 5.81 4.70 23.94
N ALA A 462 5.02 4.84 24.99
CA ALA A 462 3.65 5.37 24.93
C ALA A 462 3.57 6.89 24.93
N GLN A 463 4.63 7.64 24.70
CA GLN A 463 4.61 9.09 24.81
C GLN A 463 4.67 9.80 23.47
N SER A 464 3.85 10.84 23.37
CA SER A 464 3.66 11.62 22.17
C SER A 464 4.86 12.48 21.76
N ARG A 465 5.82 12.71 22.62
CA ARG A 465 7.05 13.44 22.30
C ARG A 465 8.17 13.06 23.23
N PHE A 466 9.19 12.61 22.60
CA PHE A 466 10.46 12.36 23.22
C PHE A 466 11.38 13.55 22.91
N SER A 467 11.54 14.43 23.86
CA SER A 467 12.57 15.48 23.78
C SER A 467 13.92 14.99 24.25
N GLY A 468 14.13 13.66 24.20
CA GLY A 468 15.32 13.05 24.70
C GLY A 468 16.21 12.49 23.61
N PHE A 469 17.31 11.90 23.98
CA PHE A 469 18.37 11.52 23.07
C PHE A 469 18.41 10.03 22.80
N HIS A 470 17.90 9.21 23.74
CA HIS A 470 17.79 7.75 23.59
C HIS A 470 16.87 7.14 24.65
N ILE A 471 16.53 5.86 24.46
CA ILE A 471 15.83 5.05 25.46
C ILE A 471 16.78 4.78 26.63
N GLY A 472 16.29 4.83 27.86
CA GLY A 472 17.06 4.68 29.08
C GLY A 472 17.21 5.99 29.82
N ASP A 473 18.24 6.08 30.65
CA ASP A 473 18.53 7.25 31.45
C ASP A 473 19.50 8.18 30.72
N PHE A 474 19.19 9.47 30.71
CA PHE A 474 20.03 10.50 30.09
C PHE A 474 19.84 11.85 30.79
N ASN A 475 20.80 12.74 30.61
CA ASN A 475 20.74 14.10 31.14
C ASN A 475 20.46 15.09 30.01
N THR A 476 19.63 16.08 30.32
CA THR A 476 19.60 17.34 29.57
C THR A 476 20.20 18.45 30.46
N TYR A 477 20.76 19.45 29.83
CA TYR A 477 21.41 20.55 30.53
C TYR A 477 20.74 21.85 30.12
N ASN A 478 20.40 22.67 31.12
CA ASN A 478 19.88 24.02 30.92
C ASN A 478 20.73 25.01 31.72
N ARG A 479 20.67 26.29 31.38
CA ARG A 479 21.25 27.34 32.24
C ARG A 479 20.16 27.87 33.17
N ASP A 480 20.51 28.00 34.45
CA ASP A 480 19.67 28.66 35.44
C ASP A 480 19.69 30.20 35.26
N GLU A 481 18.92 30.88 36.08
CA GLU A 481 18.83 32.35 36.07
C GLU A 481 20.20 33.04 36.34
N ASN A 482 21.14 32.33 36.93
CA ASN A 482 22.50 32.80 37.23
C ASN A 482 23.52 32.39 36.13
N GLY A 483 23.07 31.75 35.09
CA GLY A 483 23.93 31.25 34.00
C GLY A 483 24.64 29.94 34.30
N ASN A 484 24.40 29.29 35.44
CA ASN A 484 25.00 28.00 35.78
C ASN A 484 24.33 26.88 35.01
N ILE A 485 25.10 25.85 34.65
CA ILE A 485 24.59 24.68 33.97
C ILE A 485 23.96 23.74 35.00
N VAL A 486 22.66 23.45 34.81
CA VAL A 486 21.90 22.53 35.66
C VAL A 486 21.52 21.32 34.84
N ALA A 487 21.91 20.15 35.32
CA ALA A 487 21.51 18.87 34.71
C ALA A 487 20.12 18.46 35.17
N THR A 488 19.27 18.05 34.22
CA THR A 488 18.01 17.40 34.52
C THR A 488 18.11 15.95 34.06
N VAL A 489 17.88 15.02 34.98
CA VAL A 489 17.88 13.58 34.70
C VAL A 489 16.54 13.19 34.09
N HIS A 490 16.58 12.48 33.00
CA HIS A 490 15.43 11.90 32.35
C HIS A 490 15.57 10.37 32.30
N SER A 491 14.46 9.67 32.40
CA SER A 491 14.39 8.21 32.20
C SER A 491 13.23 7.90 31.29
N ILE A 492 13.54 7.31 30.16
CA ILE A 492 12.53 6.88 29.17
C ILE A 492 12.59 5.38 29.05
N GLN A 493 11.56 4.74 29.58
CA GLN A 493 11.45 3.29 29.60
C GLN A 493 10.21 2.85 28.82
N PRO A 494 10.30 1.77 28.01
CA PRO A 494 9.14 1.18 27.39
C PRO A 494 8.15 0.70 28.44
N ALA A 495 6.86 0.92 28.20
CA ALA A 495 5.77 0.42 29.02
C ALA A 495 5.10 -0.77 28.33
N ASN A 496 4.73 -1.80 29.11
CA ASN A 496 3.99 -2.93 28.60
C ASN A 496 2.53 -2.58 28.38
N VAL A 497 2.04 -2.89 27.19
CA VAL A 497 0.63 -2.76 26.80
C VAL A 497 0.13 -4.14 26.38
N THR A 498 -0.83 -4.67 27.11
CA THR A 498 -1.50 -5.94 26.77
C THR A 498 -2.99 -5.73 26.56
N LYS A 499 -3.52 -6.18 25.43
CA LYS A 499 -4.93 -6.09 25.05
C LYS A 499 -5.44 -7.44 24.56
N ASN A 500 -6.61 -7.83 25.07
CA ASN A 500 -7.37 -9.00 24.62
C ASN A 500 -8.75 -8.53 24.19
N LYS A 501 -9.13 -8.78 22.96
CA LYS A 501 -10.34 -8.24 22.35
C LYS A 501 -11.03 -9.28 21.46
N LEU A 502 -12.33 -9.06 21.22
CA LEU A 502 -13.11 -9.85 20.28
C LEU A 502 -13.53 -8.97 19.11
N ASN A 503 -13.17 -9.36 17.90
CA ASN A 503 -13.61 -8.78 16.65
C ASN A 503 -14.66 -9.69 16.01
N TYR A 504 -15.48 -9.12 15.14
CA TYR A 504 -16.46 -9.87 14.36
C TYR A 504 -16.61 -9.26 12.96
N ALA A 505 -17.03 -10.10 12.01
CA ALA A 505 -17.52 -9.66 10.72
C ALA A 505 -18.78 -10.46 10.35
N ALA A 506 -19.65 -9.85 9.60
CA ALA A 506 -20.83 -10.51 9.03
C ALA A 506 -21.12 -9.91 7.65
N THR A 507 -21.64 -10.75 6.75
CA THR A 507 -22.05 -10.34 5.40
C THR A 507 -23.32 -11.04 4.98
N ALA A 508 -24.14 -10.36 4.19
CA ALA A 508 -25.25 -10.95 3.45
C ALA A 508 -25.35 -10.25 2.08
N GLN A 509 -25.37 -11.03 1.00
CA GLN A 509 -25.49 -10.55 -0.37
C GLN A 509 -26.65 -11.28 -1.04
N LEU A 510 -27.61 -10.53 -1.52
CA LEU A 510 -28.79 -11.03 -2.22
C LEU A 510 -28.72 -10.63 -3.69
N THR A 511 -28.97 -11.57 -4.58
CA THR A 511 -29.22 -11.30 -6.00
C THR A 511 -30.51 -11.93 -6.45
N TYR A 512 -31.31 -11.18 -7.21
CA TYR A 512 -32.57 -11.63 -7.74
C TYR A 512 -32.70 -11.30 -9.24
N ASP A 513 -32.81 -12.35 -10.06
CA ASP A 513 -33.08 -12.24 -11.51
C ASP A 513 -34.55 -11.96 -11.75
N ILE A 514 -34.84 -10.78 -12.27
CA ILE A 514 -36.23 -10.39 -12.61
C ILE A 514 -36.64 -11.05 -13.93
N VAL A 515 -36.05 -10.61 -15.02
CA VAL A 515 -36.39 -11.09 -16.39
C VAL A 515 -35.30 -10.71 -17.39
N GLY A 516 -35.00 -11.60 -18.33
CA GLY A 516 -34.21 -11.24 -19.52
C GLY A 516 -32.80 -10.69 -19.24
N GLY A 517 -32.16 -11.17 -18.19
CA GLY A 517 -30.83 -10.70 -17.77
C GLY A 517 -30.82 -9.45 -16.87
N LEU A 518 -32.01 -8.86 -16.62
CA LEU A 518 -32.18 -7.79 -15.64
C LEU A 518 -32.38 -8.38 -14.24
N GLY A 519 -31.67 -7.85 -13.26
CA GLY A 519 -31.84 -8.21 -11.85
C GLY A 519 -31.49 -7.09 -10.89
N VAL A 520 -31.71 -7.38 -9.62
CA VAL A 520 -31.37 -6.50 -8.49
C VAL A 520 -30.38 -7.19 -7.58
N MET A 521 -29.55 -6.39 -6.92
CA MET A 521 -28.61 -6.86 -5.90
C MET A 521 -28.64 -5.97 -4.66
N ALA A 522 -28.44 -6.58 -3.52
CA ALA A 522 -28.25 -5.88 -2.25
C ALA A 522 -27.13 -6.58 -1.46
N ASP A 523 -26.32 -5.82 -0.77
CA ASP A 523 -25.16 -6.30 -0.01
C ASP A 523 -25.07 -5.50 1.29
N GLY A 524 -24.95 -6.21 2.39
CA GLY A 524 -24.67 -5.64 3.70
C GLY A 524 -23.50 -6.37 4.34
N THR A 525 -22.46 -5.65 4.69
CA THR A 525 -21.25 -6.19 5.32
C THR A 525 -20.85 -5.29 6.49
N ILE A 526 -20.45 -5.89 7.60
CA ILE A 526 -19.85 -5.21 8.73
C ILE A 526 -18.60 -5.96 9.16
N ALA A 527 -17.51 -5.24 9.40
CA ALA A 527 -16.34 -5.80 10.06
C ALA A 527 -15.85 -4.87 11.18
N THR A 528 -15.26 -5.48 12.19
CA THR A 528 -14.67 -4.76 13.32
C THR A 528 -13.23 -5.18 13.49
N ARG A 529 -12.39 -4.23 13.93
CA ARG A 529 -11.01 -4.51 14.31
C ARG A 529 -10.54 -3.60 15.42
N TYR A 530 -9.55 -4.02 16.14
CA TYR A 530 -8.77 -3.14 16.99
C TYR A 530 -7.49 -2.72 16.24
N PRO A 531 -6.91 -1.57 16.60
CA PRO A 531 -5.63 -1.14 16.05
C PRO A 531 -4.57 -2.23 16.23
N ARG A 532 -3.69 -2.39 15.25
CA ARG A 532 -2.61 -3.37 15.22
C ARG A 532 -1.43 -2.88 16.08
N ILE A 533 -0.51 -3.78 16.42
CA ILE A 533 0.71 -3.43 17.13
C ILE A 533 1.51 -2.32 16.42
N SER A 534 1.49 -2.31 15.08
CA SER A 534 2.13 -1.27 14.25
C SER A 534 1.43 0.09 14.28
N ASP A 535 0.15 0.15 14.63
CA ASP A 535 -0.62 1.40 14.68
C ASP A 535 -0.31 2.23 15.95
N TYR A 536 0.46 1.67 16.88
CA TYR A 536 0.87 2.28 18.14
C TYR A 536 2.31 2.74 18.16
N ALA A 537 3.03 2.58 17.07
CA ALA A 537 4.37 3.12 16.97
C ALA A 537 4.32 4.66 17.09
N GLY A 538 5.22 5.23 17.89
CA GLY A 538 5.46 6.67 18.00
C GLY A 538 4.66 7.43 19.06
N THR A 539 3.35 7.28 19.11
CA THR A 539 2.50 7.96 20.10
C THR A 539 1.48 7.01 20.64
N GLY A 540 1.87 5.94 21.26
CA GLY A 540 0.96 4.91 21.73
C GLY A 540 -0.38 5.50 22.23
N PRO A 541 -1.52 5.04 21.72
CA PRO A 541 -2.80 5.55 22.18
C PRO A 541 -2.95 5.26 23.67
N THR A 542 -3.51 6.18 24.39
CA THR A 542 -3.93 5.95 25.78
C THR A 542 -4.99 4.84 25.80
N ALA A 543 -5.25 4.25 26.97
CA ALA A 543 -6.26 3.22 27.11
C ALA A 543 -7.65 3.67 26.58
N GLU A 544 -7.96 4.98 26.67
CA GLU A 544 -9.19 5.58 26.16
C GLU A 544 -9.24 5.66 24.64
N GLN A 545 -8.07 5.75 24.00
CA GLN A 545 -7.92 5.81 22.55
C GLN A 545 -7.96 4.43 21.90
N TYR A 546 -7.92 3.36 22.69
CA TYR A 546 -7.98 1.98 22.26
C TYR A 546 -9.41 1.56 21.89
N LYS A 547 -9.99 2.20 20.88
CA LYS A 547 -11.36 1.97 20.46
C LYS A 547 -11.43 0.97 19.32
N ARG A 548 -12.54 0.21 19.31
CA ARG A 548 -12.87 -0.68 18.20
C ARG A 548 -13.19 0.16 16.96
N VAL A 549 -12.49 -0.12 15.87
CA VAL A 549 -12.87 0.37 14.54
C VAL A 549 -14.00 -0.50 14.01
N THR A 550 -15.05 0.12 13.53
CA THR A 550 -16.18 -0.56 12.89
C THR A 550 -16.38 -0.01 11.49
N ILE A 551 -16.50 -0.91 10.52
CA ILE A 551 -16.66 -0.57 9.10
C ILE A 551 -17.95 -1.24 8.59
N PRO A 552 -19.08 -0.55 8.58
CA PRO A 552 -20.29 -0.98 7.86
C PRO A 552 -20.17 -0.60 6.38
N LEU A 553 -20.55 -1.51 5.50
CA LEU A 553 -20.72 -1.34 4.07
C LEU A 553 -22.11 -1.81 3.68
N VAL A 554 -22.89 -0.96 3.03
CA VAL A 554 -24.20 -1.32 2.48
C VAL A 554 -24.24 -0.88 1.02
N ARG A 555 -24.65 -1.78 0.14
CA ARG A 555 -24.80 -1.51 -1.29
C ARG A 555 -26.13 -2.04 -1.78
N GLY A 556 -26.70 -1.33 -2.75
CA GLY A 556 -27.90 -1.79 -3.43
C GLY A 556 -27.97 -1.25 -4.84
N GLY A 557 -28.48 -2.03 -5.75
CA GLY A 557 -28.50 -1.61 -7.15
C GLY A 557 -29.11 -2.64 -8.09
N ILE A 558 -28.87 -2.38 -9.36
CA ILE A 558 -29.37 -3.18 -10.48
C ILE A 558 -28.20 -3.76 -11.28
N TYR A 559 -28.43 -4.86 -11.92
CA TYR A 559 -27.55 -5.38 -12.97
C TYR A 559 -28.34 -5.77 -14.20
N TYR A 560 -27.67 -5.69 -15.34
CA TYR A 560 -28.22 -6.14 -16.61
C TYR A 560 -27.14 -6.87 -17.41
N LYS A 561 -27.46 -8.05 -17.93
CA LYS A 561 -26.53 -8.84 -18.69
C LYS A 561 -27.19 -9.44 -19.95
N ASN A 562 -26.52 -9.23 -21.07
CA ASN A 562 -26.83 -9.89 -22.31
C ASN A 562 -25.54 -10.25 -23.07
N ASN A 563 -25.63 -10.58 -24.38
CA ASN A 563 -24.47 -11.03 -25.14
C ASN A 563 -23.42 -9.95 -25.41
N TRP A 564 -23.78 -8.64 -25.34
CA TRP A 564 -22.91 -7.54 -25.67
C TRP A 564 -22.70 -6.55 -24.51
N LEU A 565 -23.52 -6.63 -23.48
CA LEU A 565 -23.45 -5.71 -22.31
C LEU A 565 -23.58 -6.51 -21.01
N ASP A 566 -22.63 -6.31 -20.10
CA ASP A 566 -22.71 -6.70 -18.69
C ASP A 566 -22.59 -5.39 -17.88
N LEU A 567 -23.68 -4.97 -17.23
CA LEU A 567 -23.79 -3.68 -16.52
C LEU A 567 -24.17 -3.94 -15.07
N SER A 568 -23.52 -3.24 -14.16
CA SER A 568 -23.97 -3.12 -12.78
C SER A 568 -23.94 -1.66 -12.33
N SER A 569 -24.96 -1.23 -11.59
CA SER A 569 -25.07 0.12 -11.05
C SER A 569 -25.56 0.06 -9.61
N MET A 570 -24.75 0.58 -8.68
CA MET A 570 -24.97 0.45 -7.25
C MET A 570 -24.80 1.77 -6.52
N VAL A 571 -25.68 2.04 -5.58
CA VAL A 571 -25.47 3.02 -4.53
C VAL A 571 -24.76 2.33 -3.36
N THR A 572 -23.78 3.01 -2.79
CA THR A 572 -22.93 2.49 -1.72
C THR A 572 -22.89 3.46 -0.55
N TYR A 573 -23.11 2.94 0.65
CA TYR A 573 -22.79 3.61 1.89
C TYR A 573 -21.69 2.83 2.59
N ILE A 574 -20.59 3.50 2.94
CA ILE A 574 -19.52 2.94 3.76
C ILE A 574 -19.10 3.95 4.81
N ALA A 575 -18.80 3.45 6.00
CA ALA A 575 -18.28 4.29 7.07
C ALA A 575 -17.12 3.59 7.78
N LYS A 576 -16.31 4.36 8.48
CA LYS A 576 -15.23 3.86 9.34
C LYS A 576 -15.21 4.69 10.61
N SER A 577 -15.45 4.05 11.75
CA SER A 577 -15.42 4.71 13.06
C SER A 577 -14.03 4.63 13.68
N ASN A 578 -13.76 5.56 14.61
CA ASN A 578 -12.56 5.55 15.44
C ASN A 578 -11.25 5.41 14.64
N ASN A 579 -11.15 6.12 13.50
CA ASN A 579 -9.85 6.27 12.84
C ASN A 579 -8.91 6.97 13.79
N ILE A 580 -7.71 6.45 13.90
CA ILE A 580 -6.61 7.07 14.65
C ILE A 580 -5.64 7.64 13.63
N ASP A 581 -5.31 8.92 13.79
CA ASP A 581 -4.37 9.60 12.92
C ASP A 581 -3.57 10.63 13.72
N GLN A 582 -2.32 10.83 13.32
CA GLN A 582 -1.47 11.88 13.86
C GLN A 582 -1.36 12.98 12.82
N GLN A 583 -1.80 14.18 13.22
CA GLN A 583 -1.66 15.36 12.37
C GLN A 583 -0.67 16.34 12.96
N ASN A 584 0.27 16.81 12.14
CA ASN A 584 1.13 17.92 12.50
C ASN A 584 0.44 19.23 12.09
N LEU A 585 -0.11 19.92 13.07
CA LEU A 585 -0.77 21.20 12.86
C LEU A 585 0.28 22.31 12.93
N THR A 586 0.64 22.85 11.79
CA THR A 586 1.66 23.91 11.68
C THR A 586 0.99 25.28 11.75
N LYS A 587 1.57 26.20 12.56
CA LYS A 587 1.11 27.57 12.64
C LYS A 587 1.31 28.28 11.30
N PRO A 588 0.25 28.83 10.67
CA PRO A 588 0.37 29.47 9.37
C PRO A 588 1.45 30.56 9.32
N GLY A 589 2.32 30.48 8.30
CA GLY A 589 3.41 31.43 8.11
C GLY A 589 4.67 31.17 8.95
N THR A 590 4.70 30.07 9.72
CA THR A 590 5.86 29.68 10.55
C THR A 590 6.23 28.22 10.29
N SER A 591 7.35 27.78 10.88
CA SER A 591 7.74 26.37 10.93
C SER A 591 7.29 25.67 12.23
N GLU A 592 6.64 26.38 13.15
CA GLU A 592 6.20 25.80 14.41
C GLU A 592 5.03 24.82 14.17
N GLY A 593 5.25 23.55 14.45
CA GLY A 593 4.25 22.47 14.33
C GLY A 593 3.98 21.80 15.67
N LYS A 594 2.73 21.43 15.89
CA LYS A 594 2.29 20.62 17.03
C LYS A 594 1.63 19.36 16.52
N THR A 595 2.13 18.21 16.92
CA THR A 595 1.51 16.92 16.59
C THR A 595 0.35 16.64 17.53
N VAL A 596 -0.81 16.34 16.98
CA VAL A 596 -2.00 15.95 17.73
C VAL A 596 -2.43 14.55 17.29
N LEU A 597 -2.82 13.73 18.26
CA LEU A 597 -3.47 12.46 17.99
C LEU A 597 -4.99 12.70 17.89
N LEU A 598 -5.57 12.24 16.81
CA LEU A 598 -6.98 12.44 16.49
C LEU A 598 -7.71 11.12 16.42
N ILE A 599 -8.92 11.09 16.95
CA ILE A 599 -9.86 9.99 16.76
C ILE A 599 -11.11 10.56 16.12
N TYR A 600 -11.39 10.12 14.91
CA TYR A 600 -12.49 10.63 14.10
C TYR A 600 -13.17 9.52 13.31
N ASN A 601 -14.25 9.85 12.65
CA ASN A 601 -14.98 8.93 11.79
C ASN A 601 -14.99 9.43 10.36
N ILE A 602 -15.24 8.52 9.41
CA ILE A 602 -15.48 8.83 8.01
C ILE A 602 -16.80 8.21 7.59
N GLN A 603 -17.56 8.92 6.77
CA GLN A 603 -18.77 8.42 6.13
C GLN A 603 -18.74 8.78 4.65
N THR A 604 -19.04 7.80 3.81
CA THR A 604 -19.06 7.98 2.37
C THR A 604 -20.36 7.45 1.80
N LEU A 605 -21.06 8.31 1.07
CA LEU A 605 -22.13 7.92 0.18
C LEU A 605 -21.60 7.99 -1.25
N GLY A 606 -21.81 6.95 -2.01
CA GLY A 606 -21.30 6.84 -3.38
C GLY A 606 -22.28 6.16 -4.32
N TRP A 607 -22.01 6.29 -5.59
CA TRP A 607 -22.67 5.60 -6.68
C TRP A 607 -21.62 5.13 -7.67
N THR A 608 -21.64 3.83 -7.99
CA THR A 608 -20.69 3.23 -8.94
C THR A 608 -21.46 2.47 -10.01
N THR A 609 -21.12 2.73 -11.27
CA THR A 609 -21.57 1.98 -12.41
C THR A 609 -20.38 1.36 -13.10
N THR A 610 -20.44 0.05 -13.35
CA THR A 610 -19.43 -0.70 -14.10
C THR A 610 -20.10 -1.36 -15.30
N ALA A 611 -19.47 -1.31 -16.46
CA ALA A 611 -19.96 -1.93 -17.67
C ALA A 611 -18.84 -2.64 -18.44
N GLU A 612 -19.13 -3.87 -18.90
CA GLU A 612 -18.38 -4.58 -19.93
C GLU A 612 -19.18 -4.56 -21.21
N ILE A 613 -18.67 -3.90 -22.25
CA ILE A 613 -19.37 -3.63 -23.50
C ILE A 613 -18.62 -4.33 -24.63
N LYS A 614 -19.29 -5.24 -25.33
CA LYS A 614 -18.75 -6.04 -26.46
C LYS A 614 -19.68 -5.94 -27.67
N PRO A 615 -19.77 -4.77 -28.34
CA PRO A 615 -20.75 -4.50 -29.38
C PRO A 615 -20.53 -5.34 -30.65
N PHE A 616 -19.27 -5.79 -30.86
CA PHE A 616 -18.88 -6.70 -31.94
C PHE A 616 -17.70 -7.57 -31.54
N LYS A 617 -17.44 -8.65 -32.26
CA LYS A 617 -16.56 -9.76 -31.88
C LYS A 617 -15.13 -9.37 -31.45
N ASN A 618 -14.57 -8.33 -32.06
CA ASN A 618 -13.14 -8.00 -31.87
C ASN A 618 -12.91 -6.83 -30.90
N PHE A 619 -13.97 -6.21 -30.39
CA PHE A 619 -13.86 -5.05 -29.50
C PHE A 619 -14.48 -5.35 -28.14
N SER A 620 -13.80 -4.90 -27.09
CA SER A 620 -14.33 -4.84 -25.73
C SER A 620 -13.96 -3.51 -25.08
N LEU A 621 -14.87 -2.98 -24.29
CA LEU A 621 -14.67 -1.80 -23.47
C LEU A 621 -15.10 -2.10 -22.03
N HIS A 622 -14.19 -2.07 -21.10
CA HIS A 622 -14.52 -1.93 -19.69
C HIS A 622 -14.69 -0.44 -19.38
N ALA A 623 -15.78 -0.07 -18.74
CA ALA A 623 -16.08 1.28 -18.30
C ALA A 623 -16.51 1.29 -16.84
N LEU A 624 -15.94 2.19 -16.05
CA LEU A 624 -16.32 2.41 -14.66
C LEU A 624 -16.52 3.91 -14.42
N PHE A 625 -17.61 4.25 -13.77
CA PHE A 625 -17.87 5.58 -13.24
C PHE A 625 -18.19 5.47 -11.76
N THR A 626 -17.52 6.27 -10.93
CA THR A 626 -17.84 6.40 -9.50
C THR A 626 -17.97 7.88 -9.13
N TYR A 627 -19.09 8.20 -8.48
CA TYR A 627 -19.25 9.41 -7.69
C TYR A 627 -19.30 9.05 -6.21
N GLN A 628 -18.53 9.73 -5.38
CA GLN A 628 -18.46 9.48 -3.95
C GLN A 628 -18.27 10.76 -3.16
N LYS A 629 -18.88 10.81 -1.96
CA LYS A 629 -18.76 11.95 -1.06
C LYS A 629 -18.23 11.48 0.31
N PRO A 630 -16.92 11.28 0.46
CA PRO A 630 -16.30 10.93 1.73
C PRO A 630 -16.22 12.18 2.62
N VAL A 631 -16.76 12.13 3.83
CA VAL A 631 -16.72 13.25 4.76
C VAL A 631 -16.20 12.84 6.12
N TYR A 632 -15.46 13.74 6.75
CA TYR A 632 -15.07 13.60 8.15
C TYR A 632 -16.25 13.78 9.09
N LYS A 633 -16.24 13.05 10.20
CA LYS A 633 -17.19 13.18 11.31
C LYS A 633 -16.42 13.14 12.64
N ASN A 634 -16.85 13.96 13.58
CA ASN A 634 -16.20 14.09 14.90
C ASN A 634 -14.71 14.49 14.80
N TYR A 635 -14.36 15.26 13.79
CA TYR A 635 -13.01 15.72 13.55
C TYR A 635 -12.80 17.13 14.07
N ASN A 636 -12.29 17.23 15.32
CA ASN A 636 -11.96 18.49 15.97
C ASN A 636 -10.58 18.39 16.58
N ALA A 637 -9.74 19.38 16.33
CA ALA A 637 -8.43 19.50 16.93
C ALA A 637 -8.19 20.94 17.39
N SER A 638 -7.46 21.10 18.50
CA SER A 638 -7.01 22.40 18.98
C SER A 638 -5.57 22.30 19.46
N VAL A 639 -4.77 23.30 19.15
CA VAL A 639 -3.37 23.39 19.57
C VAL A 639 -3.07 24.77 20.12
N THR A 640 -2.19 24.83 21.11
CA THR A 640 -1.61 26.09 21.63
C THR A 640 -0.15 26.16 21.24
N PHE A 641 0.23 27.21 20.54
CA PHE A 641 1.59 27.48 20.10
C PHE A 641 2.45 28.13 21.21
N SER A 642 3.74 28.26 20.95
CA SER A 642 4.71 28.76 21.93
C SER A 642 4.44 30.19 22.41
N ASP A 643 3.82 31.01 21.56
CA ASP A 643 3.40 32.38 21.87
C ASP A 643 2.05 32.47 22.60
N GLY A 644 1.47 31.34 23.01
CA GLY A 644 0.17 31.28 23.66
C GLY A 644 -1.03 31.33 22.70
N GLN A 645 -0.83 31.51 21.39
CA GLN A 645 -1.94 31.52 20.43
C GLN A 645 -2.55 30.14 20.31
N GLN A 646 -3.86 30.07 20.56
CA GLN A 646 -4.64 28.87 20.35
C GLN A 646 -5.26 28.88 18.97
N MET A 647 -5.11 27.78 18.22
CA MET A 647 -5.75 27.57 16.94
C MET A 647 -6.48 26.23 16.94
N SER A 648 -7.61 26.18 16.26
CA SER A 648 -8.42 24.97 16.15
C SER A 648 -8.81 24.70 14.70
N VAL A 649 -8.98 23.43 14.37
CA VAL A 649 -9.57 22.97 13.12
C VAL A 649 -10.79 22.13 13.42
N ASN A 650 -11.89 22.46 12.75
CA ASN A 650 -13.10 21.65 12.72
C ASN A 650 -13.33 21.19 11.29
N ALA A 651 -13.01 19.92 11.03
CA ALA A 651 -13.17 19.32 9.70
C ALA A 651 -14.51 18.54 9.57
N ASN A 652 -15.45 18.69 10.50
CA ASN A 652 -16.73 18.00 10.41
C ASN A 652 -17.48 18.35 9.12
N ASN A 653 -17.90 17.30 8.39
CA ASN A 653 -18.57 17.37 7.08
C ASN A 653 -17.69 17.89 5.93
N MET A 654 -16.40 18.18 6.17
CA MET A 654 -15.45 18.45 5.11
C MET A 654 -15.13 17.16 4.35
N ILE A 655 -14.80 17.30 3.07
CA ILE A 655 -14.39 16.18 2.23
C ILE A 655 -13.04 15.63 2.73
N VAL A 656 -12.91 14.33 2.78
CA VAL A 656 -11.67 13.65 3.20
C VAL A 656 -10.56 13.96 2.20
N LYS A 657 -9.40 14.35 2.71
CA LYS A 657 -8.22 14.66 1.90
C LYS A 657 -7.84 13.49 1.00
N GLU A 658 -7.28 13.82 -0.16
CA GLU A 658 -6.69 12.88 -1.12
C GLU A 658 -7.68 11.90 -1.76
N ILE A 659 -8.95 11.89 -1.36
CA ILE A 659 -9.95 11.05 -1.97
C ILE A 659 -10.72 11.85 -3.04
N PRO A 660 -10.61 11.48 -4.32
CA PRO A 660 -11.36 12.15 -5.38
C PRO A 660 -12.84 11.78 -5.30
N GLN A 661 -13.72 12.75 -5.56
CA GLN A 661 -15.15 12.53 -5.59
C GLN A 661 -15.64 11.87 -6.88
N ILE A 662 -14.89 12.00 -7.97
CA ILE A 662 -15.20 11.43 -9.28
C ILE A 662 -14.05 10.55 -9.73
N LEU A 663 -14.38 9.34 -10.13
CA LEU A 663 -13.47 8.39 -10.75
C LEU A 663 -14.09 7.89 -12.06
N VAL A 664 -13.32 7.88 -13.14
CA VAL A 664 -13.72 7.28 -14.42
C VAL A 664 -12.61 6.35 -14.89
N GLU A 665 -12.96 5.16 -15.32
CA GLU A 665 -12.03 4.23 -15.97
C GLU A 665 -12.63 3.81 -17.31
N LEU A 666 -11.82 3.84 -18.36
CA LEU A 666 -12.18 3.39 -19.69
C LEU A 666 -11.03 2.56 -20.26
N ASP A 667 -11.27 1.28 -20.45
CA ASP A 667 -10.27 0.31 -20.92
C ASP A 667 -10.71 -0.32 -22.26
N PRO A 668 -10.62 0.39 -23.39
CA PRO A 668 -10.91 -0.19 -24.70
C PRO A 668 -9.80 -1.17 -25.12
N LYS A 669 -10.21 -2.30 -25.70
CA LYS A 669 -9.34 -3.29 -26.30
C LYS A 669 -9.87 -3.71 -27.65
N TYR A 670 -8.99 -3.78 -28.64
CA TYR A 670 -9.32 -4.23 -29.99
C TYR A 670 -8.39 -5.36 -30.44
N ASN A 671 -8.96 -6.47 -30.82
CA ASN A 671 -8.23 -7.61 -31.39
C ASN A 671 -8.12 -7.41 -32.91
N ILE A 672 -6.95 -6.96 -33.39
CA ILE A 672 -6.67 -6.77 -34.82
C ILE A 672 -6.72 -8.14 -35.52
N THR A 673 -6.11 -9.14 -34.88
CA THR A 673 -6.21 -10.56 -35.25
C THR A 673 -6.44 -11.39 -33.98
N LYS A 674 -6.56 -12.70 -34.11
CA LYS A 674 -6.59 -13.61 -32.95
C LYS A 674 -5.31 -13.56 -32.09
N ASP A 675 -4.18 -13.17 -32.68
CA ASP A 675 -2.86 -13.18 -32.07
C ASP A 675 -2.31 -11.77 -31.77
N LEU A 676 -2.95 -10.72 -32.31
CA LEU A 676 -2.50 -9.33 -32.15
C LEU A 676 -3.64 -8.47 -31.61
N ASN A 677 -3.40 -7.80 -30.47
CA ASN A 677 -4.35 -6.86 -29.91
C ASN A 677 -3.68 -5.55 -29.50
N VAL A 678 -4.46 -4.49 -29.52
CA VAL A 678 -4.15 -3.17 -28.99
C VAL A 678 -5.12 -2.86 -27.86
N TRP A 679 -4.62 -2.20 -26.82
CA TRP A 679 -5.41 -1.81 -25.67
C TRP A 679 -4.97 -0.43 -25.15
N LEU A 680 -5.93 0.29 -24.56
CA LEU A 680 -5.69 1.54 -23.84
C LEU A 680 -6.36 1.45 -22.48
N SER A 681 -5.92 2.28 -21.55
CA SER A 681 -6.55 2.48 -20.25
C SER A 681 -6.47 3.96 -19.90
N PHE A 682 -7.61 4.56 -19.65
CA PHE A 682 -7.76 5.94 -19.22
C PHE A 682 -8.40 5.91 -17.83
N ARG A 683 -7.76 6.54 -16.85
CA ARG A 683 -8.28 6.67 -15.50
C ARG A 683 -8.28 8.15 -15.11
N TYR A 684 -9.45 8.69 -14.93
CA TYR A 684 -9.63 10.04 -14.43
C TYR A 684 -9.86 10.06 -12.95
N PHE A 685 -9.07 10.82 -12.24
CA PHE A 685 -9.25 11.14 -10.84
C PHE A 685 -9.66 12.60 -10.75
N GLY A 686 -10.83 12.88 -10.17
CA GLY A 686 -11.32 14.22 -9.97
C GLY A 686 -10.45 15.02 -8.99
N LYS A 687 -10.82 16.26 -8.77
CA LYS A 687 -10.18 17.15 -7.80
C LYS A 687 -10.06 16.50 -6.42
N THR A 688 -8.89 16.65 -5.75
CA THR A 688 -8.64 16.22 -4.39
C THR A 688 -8.25 17.39 -3.50
N TYR A 689 -8.76 17.41 -2.27
CA TYR A 689 -8.31 18.40 -1.30
C TYR A 689 -6.99 17.99 -0.68
N ALA A 690 -6.11 18.99 -0.49
CA ALA A 690 -4.76 18.82 0.03
C ALA A 690 -4.66 19.20 1.52
N ASN A 691 -5.71 19.75 2.11
CA ASN A 691 -5.77 20.08 3.53
C ASN A 691 -7.17 19.87 4.12
N LEU A 692 -7.27 19.86 5.46
CA LEU A 692 -8.49 19.57 6.21
C LEU A 692 -9.61 20.61 6.04
N GLN A 693 -9.28 21.85 5.67
CA GLN A 693 -10.20 22.96 5.56
C GLN A 693 -10.78 23.13 4.15
N GLU A 694 -10.48 22.21 3.21
CA GLU A 694 -10.86 22.33 1.79
C GLU A 694 -10.37 23.64 1.14
N ALA A 695 -9.31 24.23 1.69
CA ALA A 695 -8.76 25.50 1.24
C ALA A 695 -7.77 25.31 0.09
N LEU A 696 -6.98 24.27 0.14
CA LEU A 696 -6.01 23.92 -0.87
C LEU A 696 -6.39 22.59 -1.53
N TYR A 697 -6.17 22.50 -2.82
CA TYR A 697 -6.57 21.34 -3.63
C TYR A 697 -5.68 21.17 -4.85
N PHE A 698 -5.68 19.96 -5.40
CA PHE A 698 -5.12 19.68 -6.72
C PHE A 698 -6.24 19.39 -7.71
N ASN A 699 -6.06 19.88 -8.96
CA ASN A 699 -6.97 19.60 -10.04
C ASN A 699 -7.01 18.13 -10.40
N GLY A 700 -8.11 17.70 -11.02
CA GLY A 700 -8.24 16.35 -11.54
C GLY A 700 -7.17 16.03 -12.59
N HIS A 701 -6.80 14.75 -12.67
CA HIS A 701 -5.78 14.28 -13.60
C HIS A 701 -6.16 12.94 -14.23
N TRP A 702 -5.50 12.63 -15.34
CA TRP A 702 -5.61 11.32 -15.99
C TRP A 702 -4.35 10.50 -15.72
N GLU A 703 -4.54 9.24 -15.37
CA GLU A 703 -3.52 8.21 -15.52
C GLU A 703 -3.81 7.46 -16.83
N THR A 704 -2.81 7.32 -17.68
CA THR A 704 -3.00 6.76 -19.01
C THR A 704 -2.01 5.66 -19.32
N PHE A 705 -2.51 4.58 -19.87
CA PHE A 705 -1.72 3.44 -20.27
C PHE A 705 -2.17 2.96 -21.65
N GLY A 706 -1.28 2.32 -22.36
CA GLY A 706 -1.64 1.67 -23.61
C GLY A 706 -0.60 0.67 -24.03
N GLY A 707 -0.96 -0.20 -24.94
CA GLY A 707 0.00 -1.18 -25.43
C GLY A 707 -0.52 -2.05 -26.55
N ILE A 708 0.42 -2.83 -27.08
CA ILE A 708 0.21 -3.83 -28.12
C ILE A 708 0.74 -5.15 -27.59
N ASN A 709 -0.03 -6.21 -27.73
CA ASN A 709 0.42 -7.57 -27.42
C ASN A 709 0.31 -8.43 -28.68
N TRP A 710 1.37 -9.16 -28.97
CA TRP A 710 1.45 -10.04 -30.11
C TRP A 710 1.90 -11.44 -29.71
N ASN A 711 1.02 -12.42 -29.86
CA ASN A 711 1.35 -13.84 -29.75
C ASN A 711 1.99 -14.30 -31.07
N VAL A 712 3.34 -14.23 -31.14
CA VAL A 712 4.09 -14.64 -32.33
C VAL A 712 3.81 -16.11 -32.66
N ASN A 713 3.71 -16.94 -31.64
CA ASN A 713 3.31 -18.34 -31.68
C ASN A 713 2.82 -18.81 -30.31
N LYS A 714 2.53 -20.10 -30.14
CA LYS A 714 2.05 -20.66 -28.86
C LYS A 714 3.05 -20.54 -27.71
N LYS A 715 4.34 -20.33 -28.01
CA LYS A 715 5.43 -20.27 -27.02
C LYS A 715 5.94 -18.86 -26.76
N LEU A 716 5.83 -17.95 -27.73
CA LEU A 716 6.42 -16.61 -27.64
C LEU A 716 5.34 -15.55 -27.81
N SER A 717 5.26 -14.65 -26.84
CA SER A 717 4.46 -13.42 -26.89
C SER A 717 5.36 -12.21 -26.69
N LEU A 718 5.15 -11.17 -27.49
CA LEU A 718 5.84 -9.88 -27.38
C LEU A 718 4.84 -8.80 -26.98
N GLY A 719 5.29 -7.83 -26.20
CA GLY A 719 4.49 -6.69 -25.79
C GLY A 719 5.28 -5.38 -25.87
N ALA A 720 4.58 -4.31 -26.23
CA ALA A 720 5.07 -2.96 -26.08
C ALA A 720 3.97 -2.17 -25.35
N SER A 721 4.32 -1.41 -24.32
CA SER A 721 3.39 -0.62 -23.56
C SER A 721 3.95 0.76 -23.21
N VAL A 722 3.04 1.67 -22.94
CA VAL A 722 3.35 3.04 -22.54
C VAL A 722 2.58 3.37 -21.26
N VAL A 723 3.27 3.93 -20.28
CA VAL A 723 2.68 4.48 -19.05
C VAL A 723 2.72 5.99 -19.16
N ASN A 724 1.62 6.66 -18.76
CA ASN A 724 1.45 8.10 -18.82
C ASN A 724 1.69 8.66 -20.24
N PHE A 725 0.99 8.11 -21.23
CA PHE A 725 1.19 8.51 -22.63
C PHE A 725 0.74 9.96 -22.92
N LEU A 726 -0.10 10.55 -22.06
CA LEU A 726 -0.40 11.99 -22.12
C LEU A 726 0.70 12.85 -21.49
N ASN A 727 1.72 12.23 -20.90
CA ASN A 727 2.83 12.90 -20.24
C ASN A 727 2.38 13.98 -19.24
N GLN A 728 1.34 13.68 -18.49
CA GLN A 728 0.82 14.59 -17.48
C GLN A 728 1.84 14.75 -16.34
N LYS A 729 2.09 15.99 -15.98
CA LYS A 729 2.96 16.40 -14.88
C LYS A 729 2.08 17.04 -13.82
N GLY A 730 1.78 16.33 -12.76
CA GLY A 730 0.92 16.85 -11.70
C GLY A 730 1.46 16.45 -10.33
N ALA A 731 1.25 17.31 -9.33
CA ALA A 731 1.43 16.94 -7.94
C ALA A 731 0.11 16.39 -7.40
N LYS A 732 0.22 15.51 -6.42
CA LYS A 732 -0.90 14.95 -5.67
C LYS A 732 -0.51 14.76 -4.21
N GLY A 733 -1.51 14.51 -3.36
CA GLY A 733 -1.29 14.25 -1.95
C GLY A 733 -1.59 15.46 -1.08
N THR A 734 -1.08 15.42 0.14
CA THR A 734 -1.23 16.49 1.14
C THR A 734 -0.16 17.55 0.94
N ILE A 735 -0.53 18.83 1.10
CA ILE A 735 0.42 19.93 1.18
C ILE A 735 0.88 20.05 2.62
N SER A 736 2.16 19.79 2.88
CA SER A 736 2.72 19.80 4.23
C SER A 736 2.56 21.16 4.92
N GLY A 737 2.18 21.15 6.20
CA GLY A 737 1.99 22.36 7.00
C GLY A 737 0.75 23.20 6.66
N SER A 738 -0.19 22.66 5.88
CA SER A 738 -1.35 23.41 5.40
C SER A 738 -2.65 23.18 6.18
N GLU A 739 -2.65 22.36 7.20
CA GLU A 739 -3.88 21.85 7.85
C GLU A 739 -4.71 22.94 8.55
N LEU A 740 -4.07 23.98 9.06
CA LEU A 740 -4.74 25.11 9.70
C LEU A 740 -5.09 26.26 8.74
N ILE A 741 -4.82 26.10 7.44
CA ILE A 741 -5.09 27.16 6.46
C ILE A 741 -6.56 27.18 6.10
N SER A 742 -7.20 28.31 6.34
CA SER A 742 -8.59 28.54 5.99
C SER A 742 -8.81 28.91 4.52
N LYS A 743 -10.03 28.80 4.03
CA LYS A 743 -10.39 29.27 2.68
C LYS A 743 -10.12 30.77 2.49
N ALA A 744 -10.24 31.58 3.55
CA ALA A 744 -9.93 33.00 3.49
C ALA A 744 -8.44 33.29 3.28
N ASP A 745 -7.58 32.37 3.77
CA ASP A 745 -6.13 32.52 3.68
C ASP A 745 -5.51 31.78 2.49
N ALA A 746 -6.31 31.00 1.75
CA ALA A 746 -5.81 30.16 0.64
C ALA A 746 -5.04 30.98 -0.42
N GLY A 747 -5.49 32.20 -0.70
CA GLY A 747 -4.83 33.11 -1.66
C GLY A 747 -3.40 33.48 -1.27
N LYS A 748 -3.05 33.43 0.02
CA LYS A 748 -1.68 33.70 0.50
C LYS A 748 -0.68 32.59 0.12
N TYR A 749 -1.20 31.45 -0.34
CA TYR A 749 -0.41 30.28 -0.76
C TYR A 749 -0.16 30.24 -2.27
N ALA A 750 -0.82 31.10 -3.05
CA ALA A 750 -0.52 31.26 -4.47
C ALA A 750 0.92 31.77 -4.66
N GLY A 751 1.66 31.11 -5.55
CA GLY A 751 3.06 31.40 -5.80
C GLY A 751 4.05 30.84 -4.78
N LYS A 752 3.60 30.14 -3.73
CA LYS A 752 4.49 29.54 -2.73
C LYS A 752 5.16 28.28 -3.27
N TYR A 753 6.42 28.11 -2.86
CA TYR A 753 7.15 26.85 -3.07
C TYR A 753 6.69 25.80 -2.07
N MET A 754 6.44 24.60 -2.55
CA MET A 754 5.95 23.46 -1.79
C MET A 754 6.63 22.18 -2.26
N SER A 755 6.47 21.08 -1.52
CA SER A 755 6.89 19.75 -1.95
C SER A 755 5.73 18.75 -1.87
N GLY A 756 5.72 17.78 -2.75
CA GLY A 756 4.68 16.75 -2.83
C GLY A 756 5.03 15.62 -3.77
N SER A 757 4.08 14.69 -3.93
CA SER A 757 4.25 13.54 -4.82
C SER A 757 3.90 13.88 -6.27
N TYR A 758 4.57 13.20 -7.20
CA TYR A 758 4.37 13.36 -8.64
C TYR A 758 3.90 12.08 -9.30
N MET A 759 3.38 12.24 -10.52
CA MET A 759 3.09 11.10 -11.38
C MET A 759 4.37 10.57 -12.03
N ARG A 760 4.42 9.26 -12.26
CA ARG A 760 5.47 8.62 -13.06
C ARG A 760 5.53 9.30 -14.43
N PRO A 761 6.71 9.68 -14.95
CA PRO A 761 6.84 10.29 -16.26
C PRO A 761 6.44 9.34 -17.39
N PHE A 762 6.24 9.86 -18.59
CA PHE A 762 6.06 9.04 -19.80
C PHE A 762 7.11 7.94 -19.85
N THR A 763 6.65 6.68 -19.91
CA THR A 763 7.53 5.51 -19.87
C THR A 763 7.13 4.51 -20.94
N VAL A 764 8.08 4.13 -21.79
CA VAL A 764 7.91 3.04 -22.77
C VAL A 764 8.54 1.77 -22.20
N GLU A 765 7.78 0.67 -22.28
CA GLU A 765 8.21 -0.65 -21.80
C GLU A 765 8.04 -1.69 -22.92
N PHE A 766 8.99 -2.62 -23.00
CA PHE A 766 8.91 -3.78 -23.88
C PHE A 766 8.95 -5.06 -23.06
N SER A 767 8.25 -6.08 -23.52
CA SER A 767 8.22 -7.38 -22.85
C SER A 767 8.29 -8.53 -23.86
N ALA A 768 8.93 -9.61 -23.45
CA ALA A 768 8.93 -10.88 -24.13
C ALA A 768 8.58 -11.99 -23.13
N ASN A 769 7.59 -12.79 -23.46
CA ASN A 769 7.16 -13.90 -22.62
C ASN A 769 7.32 -15.20 -23.41
N PHE A 770 8.10 -16.12 -22.87
CA PHE A 770 8.38 -17.40 -23.49
C PHE A 770 7.91 -18.55 -22.59
N LYS A 771 7.15 -19.51 -23.22
CA LYS A 771 6.67 -20.73 -22.56
C LYS A 771 7.30 -21.94 -23.24
N PHE A 772 7.77 -22.90 -22.48
CA PHE A 772 8.42 -24.11 -23.00
C PHE A 772 7.99 -25.38 -22.26
#